data_3fe8a996337f21e51e7c25d9c30e3175
#
_entry.id   3fe8a996337f21e51e7c25d9c30e3175
#
_cell.length_a   1.000
_cell.length_b   1.000
_cell.length_c   1.000
_cell.angle_alpha   90.00
_cell.angle_beta   90.00
_cell.angle_gamma   90.00
#
_symmetry.space_group_name_H-M   'P 1'
#
loop_
_entity.id
_entity.type
_entity.pdbx_description
1 polymer ?
#
loop_
_entity_poly.entity_id
_entity_poly.type
_entity_poly.pdbx_seq_one_letter_code
_entity_poly.pdbx_strand_id
1 'polypeptide(L)'
;MSHIFSRTNPGGLIASLAGLSLGVTLACGSDIVAVPLGDRVEVFEVDNAKAKNAAAGRLDVRTSDILNGRLRAAIPRPAMLGAAWKLSDRVLVRASDRRLISKAAGLGLTRVMPIALSKGWYSIETGSIENAAALASKLRRLPGVRSAEVDVTPPFDLREIPNDALFGDQWHLLNMSDPGIDVRASEAWALGYTGLGVTIGIIESGGFKNDHEDLAPMFNAAISQPTTFTSSHMTQVAGVAAGFGNNGVGVAGAAYNAALAQRLIGSNFATASALTSFNDSIDIKNNSWGPSDDGRFDFPSNLILNAIETAANTGRAGLGEIIVWAGGNGNGSSDRVDYDPYASSRYTISVGAVGDDNVVADYSEPGASLLICAYSNGGSRGITTTQSNGGYTSNFGGTSAASPLAAGVVALMLDANPDLSWRDVQHILVDTSRVVAAADEGWIINGSGRLVNEFYGYGLIDALAAVTLAEDWEPVSQEISGSSGVVQVNMSVPDNSASGISIDVPVDDTVRIESVEVVLSVQAGAVGDLDIRLVSPDGTASQLSRSRIDPQDNFVNTVFTSVRHWGERSDGIWNIRIADQREFNDTFWQSVEIRVHGTDAGPGPCATADMAEPFGILDLADTLVFVVAFQTEDASADFAAPFGVFDEKDIGAFVTTFINGCE
;
A
#
# COMPACT_ATOMS: atom_id res chain seq x y z
N MET A 1 -10.62 -38.11 19.67
CA MET A 1 -10.19 -39.51 19.99
C MET A 1 -8.82 -39.62 19.38
N SER A 2 -7.91 -39.49 20.22
CA SER A 2 -7.01 -40.37 20.93
C SER A 2 -5.83 -40.82 20.07
N HIS A 3 -4.69 -40.57 20.68
CA HIS A 3 -3.33 -41.06 20.39
C HIS A 3 -2.53 -40.22 19.38
N ILE A 4 -1.61 -39.37 19.90
CA ILE A 4 -0.25 -39.78 20.25
C ILE A 4 0.26 -38.88 21.39
N PHE A 5 0.30 -39.42 22.61
CA PHE A 5 1.24 -39.01 23.63
C PHE A 5 1.99 -40.28 24.06
N SER A 6 3.27 -40.33 23.87
CA SER A 6 4.14 -41.27 24.54
C SER A 6 5.52 -40.67 24.79
N ARG A 7 5.67 -40.24 26.06
CA ARG A 7 6.84 -40.32 26.93
C ARG A 7 8.18 -39.72 26.49
N THR A 8 8.61 -38.65 27.21
CA THR A 8 9.67 -38.87 28.20
C THR A 8 9.80 -37.68 29.16
N ASN A 9 9.70 -37.97 30.37
CA ASN A 9 10.20 -37.46 31.65
C ASN A 9 10.19 -35.96 32.03
N PRO A 10 9.95 -35.71 33.34
CA PRO A 10 9.35 -34.46 33.82
C PRO A 10 10.42 -33.52 34.38
N GLY A 11 10.25 -32.25 34.09
CA GLY A 11 11.04 -31.18 34.72
C GLY A 11 11.12 -29.91 33.94
N GLY A 12 10.10 -29.53 33.20
CA GLY A 12 10.05 -28.23 32.57
C GLY A 12 8.62 -27.71 32.54
N LEU A 13 8.33 -26.74 33.37
CA LEU A 13 7.04 -26.05 33.40
C LEU A 13 6.78 -25.38 32.08
N ILE A 14 5.76 -25.88 31.38
CA ILE A 14 5.09 -25.10 30.33
C ILE A 14 4.25 -24.06 31.06
N ALA A 15 4.71 -22.80 31.08
CA ALA A 15 3.88 -21.69 31.52
C ALA A 15 2.83 -21.42 30.44
N SER A 16 1.56 -21.65 30.78
CA SER A 16 0.44 -21.27 29.93
C SER A 16 0.42 -19.75 29.78
N LEU A 17 0.51 -19.27 28.56
CA LEU A 17 0.26 -17.89 28.18
C LEU A 17 -1.24 -17.61 28.22
N ALA A 18 -1.74 -17.19 29.35
CA ALA A 18 -3.00 -16.52 29.49
C ALA A 18 -2.84 -15.44 30.56
N GLY A 19 -2.66 -14.20 30.09
CA GLY A 19 -2.80 -13.00 30.91
C GLY A 19 -1.57 -12.57 31.70
N LEU A 20 -0.93 -11.49 31.25
CA LEU A 20 -0.18 -10.49 32.02
C LEU A 20 1.12 -10.90 32.72
N SER A 21 2.15 -10.16 32.41
CA SER A 21 3.50 -10.15 33.00
C SER A 21 4.39 -11.35 32.63
N LEU A 22 4.93 -11.31 31.41
CA LEU A 22 6.05 -12.16 31.04
C LEU A 22 7.30 -11.80 31.85
N GLY A 23 7.48 -12.46 32.96
CA GLY A 23 8.79 -12.66 33.55
C GLY A 23 9.51 -13.71 32.70
N VAL A 24 10.50 -13.31 31.91
CA VAL A 24 11.39 -14.27 31.26
C VAL A 24 12.15 -15.01 32.34
N THR A 25 11.73 -16.23 32.66
CA THR A 25 12.50 -17.13 33.48
C THR A 25 13.39 -17.93 32.54
N LEU A 26 14.65 -17.59 32.48
CA LEU A 26 15.66 -18.45 31.84
C LEU A 26 15.72 -19.77 32.61
N ALA A 27 15.17 -20.84 32.05
CA ALA A 27 15.39 -22.17 32.57
C ALA A 27 16.82 -22.59 32.18
N CYS A 28 17.66 -22.78 33.17
CA CYS A 28 19.01 -23.29 32.99
C CYS A 28 18.91 -24.71 32.41
N GLY A 29 19.31 -24.88 31.14
CA GLY A 29 19.32 -26.19 30.46
C GLY A 29 18.42 -26.33 29.24
N SER A 30 17.73 -25.27 28.79
CA SER A 30 16.97 -25.30 27.55
C SER A 30 17.79 -24.71 26.38
N ASP A 31 17.75 -25.39 25.25
CA ASP A 31 18.36 -24.93 23.99
C ASP A 31 17.58 -23.79 23.30
N ILE A 32 16.74 -23.07 24.03
CA ILE A 32 15.83 -22.05 23.52
C ILE A 32 15.99 -20.76 24.32
N VAL A 33 16.17 -19.66 23.61
CA VAL A 33 16.28 -18.28 24.14
C VAL A 33 15.20 -17.39 23.56
N ALA A 34 14.38 -16.78 24.41
CA ALA A 34 13.40 -15.78 24.00
C ALA A 34 14.02 -14.38 24.03
N VAL A 35 14.07 -13.72 22.89
CA VAL A 35 14.70 -12.40 22.71
C VAL A 35 13.64 -11.37 22.34
N PRO A 36 13.48 -10.30 23.14
CA PRO A 36 12.61 -9.19 22.74
C PRO A 36 13.26 -8.35 21.65
N LEU A 37 12.57 -8.20 20.51
CA LEU A 37 12.95 -7.37 19.37
C LEU A 37 11.81 -6.39 19.07
N GLY A 38 12.03 -5.10 19.34
CA GLY A 38 10.96 -4.10 19.22
C GLY A 38 9.74 -4.44 20.09
N ASP A 39 8.55 -4.51 19.54
CA ASP A 39 7.30 -4.79 20.27
C ASP A 39 6.98 -6.31 20.38
N ARG A 40 7.78 -7.16 19.76
CA ARG A 40 7.62 -8.61 19.72
C ARG A 40 8.71 -9.34 20.50
N VAL A 41 8.45 -10.60 20.84
CA VAL A 41 9.42 -11.52 21.46
C VAL A 41 9.65 -12.65 20.48
N GLU A 42 10.87 -12.78 19.97
CA GLU A 42 11.26 -13.91 19.13
C GLU A 42 11.95 -15.00 19.94
N VAL A 43 11.73 -16.24 19.53
CA VAL A 43 12.24 -17.42 20.23
C VAL A 43 13.28 -18.09 19.33
N PHE A 44 14.48 -18.24 19.86
CA PHE A 44 15.61 -18.80 19.14
C PHE A 44 16.05 -20.13 19.75
N GLU A 45 16.33 -21.12 18.91
CA GLU A 45 16.94 -22.39 19.32
C GLU A 45 18.47 -22.23 19.27
N VAL A 46 19.13 -22.59 20.39
CA VAL A 46 20.57 -22.41 20.56
C VAL A 46 21.29 -23.72 20.25
N ASP A 47 22.16 -23.72 19.23
CA ASP A 47 23.03 -24.89 18.95
C ASP A 47 24.21 -24.94 19.92
N ASN A 48 24.02 -25.68 21.02
CA ASN A 48 25.00 -25.85 22.09
C ASN A 48 26.31 -26.53 21.64
N ALA A 49 26.32 -27.23 20.51
CA ALA A 49 27.54 -27.84 19.97
C ALA A 49 28.51 -26.79 19.39
N LYS A 50 27.97 -25.71 18.83
CA LYS A 50 28.78 -24.59 18.30
C LYS A 50 29.12 -23.54 19.38
N ALA A 51 28.31 -23.43 20.42
CA ALA A 51 28.52 -22.48 21.52
C ALA A 51 29.79 -22.75 22.32
N LYS A 52 30.19 -24.02 22.46
CA LYS A 52 31.40 -24.41 23.18
C LYS A 52 32.70 -24.04 22.50
N ASN A 53 32.68 -23.72 21.22
CA ASN A 53 33.88 -23.35 20.45
C ASN A 53 33.98 -21.85 20.16
N ALA A 54 33.01 -21.03 20.55
CA ALA A 54 33.00 -19.60 20.31
C ALA A 54 33.60 -18.83 21.50
N ALA A 55 34.92 -18.75 21.53
CA ALA A 55 35.66 -17.90 22.49
C ALA A 55 35.47 -16.37 22.25
N ALA A 56 34.45 -15.95 21.51
CA ALA A 56 34.18 -14.56 21.14
C ALA A 56 32.69 -14.25 21.04
N GLY A 57 31.92 -14.42 22.12
CA GLY A 57 30.65 -13.70 22.34
C GLY A 57 29.58 -13.68 21.22
N ARG A 58 29.64 -14.54 20.21
CA ARG A 58 28.67 -14.67 19.12
C ARG A 58 28.12 -16.07 19.02
N LEU A 59 26.81 -16.17 19.03
CA LEU A 59 26.09 -17.43 18.90
C LEU A 59 25.29 -17.43 17.60
N ASP A 60 25.36 -18.50 16.81
CA ASP A 60 24.51 -18.71 15.65
C ASP A 60 23.22 -19.40 16.09
N VAL A 61 22.06 -18.82 15.79
CA VAL A 61 20.73 -19.27 16.27
C VAL A 61 19.78 -19.46 15.10
N ARG A 62 18.95 -20.50 15.14
CA ARG A 62 17.87 -20.72 14.16
C ARG A 62 16.55 -20.18 14.74
N THR A 63 15.78 -19.47 13.93
CA THR A 63 14.45 -19.00 14.29
C THR A 63 13.46 -20.17 14.30
N SER A 64 12.69 -20.32 15.37
CA SER A 64 11.47 -21.12 15.38
C SER A 64 10.29 -20.20 15.66
N ASP A 65 9.34 -20.08 14.74
CA ASP A 65 8.14 -19.27 14.90
C ASP A 65 7.19 -19.91 15.92
N ILE A 66 7.05 -19.29 17.07
CA ILE A 66 5.93 -19.55 17.98
C ILE A 66 5.01 -18.35 17.92
N LEU A 67 4.10 -18.36 16.96
CA LEU A 67 3.02 -17.38 16.87
C LEU A 67 1.93 -17.70 17.89
N ASN A 68 1.57 -16.71 18.67
CA ASN A 68 0.40 -16.55 19.55
C ASN A 68 -0.73 -17.59 19.33
N GLY A 69 -0.58 -18.81 19.89
CA GLY A 69 -1.66 -19.78 20.03
C GLY A 69 -2.31 -20.36 18.76
N ARG A 70 -1.85 -19.98 17.58
CA ARG A 70 -2.28 -20.57 16.30
C ARG A 70 -1.13 -21.36 15.68
N LEU A 71 -1.10 -22.67 15.90
CA LEU A 71 -0.34 -23.59 15.07
C LEU A 71 -0.94 -23.56 13.66
N ARG A 72 -0.45 -22.72 12.77
CA ARG A 72 -0.56 -22.96 11.34
C ARG A 72 0.56 -23.95 10.98
N ALA A 73 0.21 -25.04 10.32
CA ALA A 73 1.18 -25.89 9.65
C ALA A 73 1.87 -24.99 8.60
N ALA A 74 3.05 -24.48 8.93
CA ALA A 74 3.89 -23.82 7.98
C ALA A 74 4.17 -24.83 6.86
N ILE A 75 3.76 -24.53 5.63
CA ILE A 75 4.37 -25.14 4.45
C ILE A 75 5.87 -24.90 4.65
N PRO A 76 6.72 -25.96 4.64
CA PRO A 76 8.15 -25.73 4.82
C PRO A 76 8.60 -24.80 3.71
N ARG A 77 8.87 -23.54 4.03
CA ARG A 77 9.65 -22.69 3.13
C ARG A 77 10.92 -23.49 2.82
N PRO A 78 11.37 -23.57 1.55
CA PRO A 78 12.64 -24.17 1.26
C PRO A 78 13.62 -23.49 2.21
N ALA A 79 14.22 -24.27 3.10
CA ALA A 79 15.07 -23.76 4.14
C ALA A 79 16.07 -22.81 3.48
N MET A 80 16.09 -21.55 3.90
CA MET A 80 17.24 -20.68 3.65
C MET A 80 18.42 -21.36 4.32
N LEU A 81 19.11 -22.18 3.54
CA LEU A 81 20.23 -23.00 3.98
C LEU A 81 21.40 -22.05 4.22
N GLY A 82 21.53 -21.54 5.45
CA GLY A 82 22.79 -21.00 5.88
C GLY A 82 22.81 -19.70 6.67
N ALA A 83 21.81 -18.83 6.59
CA ALA A 83 21.86 -17.56 7.28
C ALA A 83 21.17 -17.67 8.65
N ALA A 84 21.94 -17.52 9.72
CA ALA A 84 21.42 -17.51 11.09
C ALA A 84 21.52 -16.10 11.68
N TRP A 85 20.52 -15.66 12.42
CA TRP A 85 20.58 -14.46 13.24
C TRP A 85 21.74 -14.58 14.24
N LYS A 86 22.54 -13.52 14.36
CA LYS A 86 23.64 -13.48 15.32
C LYS A 86 23.25 -12.56 16.46
N LEU A 87 23.00 -13.15 17.64
CA LEU A 87 22.78 -12.41 18.87
C LEU A 87 24.12 -11.93 19.41
N SER A 88 24.18 -10.70 19.90
CA SER A 88 25.33 -10.18 20.63
C SER A 88 25.03 -10.10 22.14
N ASP A 89 26.07 -9.96 22.93
CA ASP A 89 25.98 -9.69 24.37
C ASP A 89 25.68 -8.22 24.69
N ARG A 90 25.17 -7.47 23.71
CA ARG A 90 24.89 -6.03 23.79
C ARG A 90 23.39 -5.78 23.84
N VAL A 91 23.00 -4.77 24.64
CA VAL A 91 21.63 -4.24 24.69
C VAL A 91 21.62 -2.85 24.06
N LEU A 92 20.69 -2.61 23.14
CA LEU A 92 20.37 -1.31 22.59
C LEU A 92 19.19 -0.74 23.38
N VAL A 93 19.31 0.49 23.86
CA VAL A 93 18.30 1.14 24.71
C VAL A 93 17.98 2.53 24.19
N ARG A 94 16.71 2.84 23.97
CA ARG A 94 16.24 4.19 23.69
C ARG A 94 15.59 4.76 24.95
N ALA A 95 16.18 5.82 25.51
CA ALA A 95 15.68 6.44 26.72
C ALA A 95 16.01 7.94 26.74
N SER A 96 15.25 8.69 27.53
CA SER A 96 15.44 10.14 27.69
C SER A 96 16.68 10.49 28.52
N ASP A 97 17.11 9.61 29.46
CA ASP A 97 18.24 9.86 30.35
C ASP A 97 19.12 8.61 30.51
N ARG A 98 20.40 8.78 30.20
CA ARG A 98 21.46 7.80 30.40
C ARG A 98 21.62 7.37 31.87
N ARG A 99 21.38 8.27 32.83
CA ARG A 99 21.51 8.00 34.27
C ARG A 99 20.44 7.02 34.74
N LEU A 100 19.25 7.11 34.18
CA LEU A 100 18.16 6.17 34.45
C LEU A 100 18.60 4.74 34.11
N ILE A 101 19.17 4.55 32.92
CA ILE A 101 19.63 3.25 32.44
C ILE A 101 20.77 2.74 33.34
N SER A 102 21.76 3.56 33.63
CA SER A 102 22.91 3.21 34.47
C SER A 102 22.48 2.74 35.86
N LYS A 103 21.57 3.49 36.51
CA LYS A 103 21.03 3.14 37.83
C LYS A 103 20.24 1.81 37.80
N ALA A 104 19.41 1.64 36.79
CA ALA A 104 18.56 0.45 36.67
C ALA A 104 19.34 -0.82 36.30
N ALA A 105 20.38 -0.67 35.49
CA ALA A 105 21.27 -1.76 35.11
C ALA A 105 22.25 -2.13 36.26
N GLY A 106 22.41 -1.26 37.26
CA GLY A 106 23.42 -1.43 38.31
C GLY A 106 24.86 -1.27 37.80
N LEU A 107 25.03 -0.50 36.73
CA LEU A 107 26.30 -0.30 36.03
C LEU A 107 26.77 1.15 36.18
N GLY A 108 28.08 1.38 36.15
CA GLY A 108 28.64 2.71 36.04
C GLY A 108 28.25 3.42 34.73
N LEU A 109 28.13 4.74 34.74
CA LEU A 109 27.80 5.53 33.55
C LEU A 109 28.73 5.27 32.36
N THR A 110 29.98 4.91 32.62
CA THR A 110 30.98 4.59 31.58
C THR A 110 30.63 3.34 30.75
N ARG A 111 29.80 2.46 31.28
CA ARG A 111 29.35 1.23 30.59
C ARG A 111 28.07 1.40 29.77
N VAL A 112 27.40 2.54 29.90
CA VAL A 112 26.24 2.91 29.08
C VAL A 112 26.72 3.89 28.02
N MET A 113 27.04 3.40 26.84
CA MET A 113 27.66 4.19 25.77
C MET A 113 26.59 4.84 24.88
N PRO A 114 26.64 6.15 24.63
CA PRO A 114 25.78 6.76 23.64
C PRO A 114 26.12 6.25 22.24
N ILE A 115 25.11 5.98 21.43
CA ILE A 115 25.30 5.60 20.04
C ILE A 115 25.42 6.90 19.23
N ALA A 116 26.56 7.06 18.55
CA ALA A 116 26.82 8.23 17.72
C ALA A 116 25.74 8.38 16.64
N LEU A 117 25.32 9.61 16.36
CA LEU A 117 24.28 9.97 15.37
C LEU A 117 22.84 9.52 15.72
N SER A 118 22.62 8.85 16.86
CA SER A 118 21.29 8.37 17.27
C SER A 118 20.88 8.98 18.61
N LYS A 119 20.24 10.15 18.60
CA LYS A 119 19.85 10.88 19.81
C LYS A 119 18.94 10.02 20.70
N GLY A 120 19.36 9.86 21.96
CA GLY A 120 18.62 9.11 22.96
C GLY A 120 18.84 7.60 22.92
N TRP A 121 19.69 7.09 22.03
CA TRP A 121 20.08 5.69 21.99
C TRP A 121 21.40 5.44 22.72
N TYR A 122 21.43 4.31 23.41
CA TYR A 122 22.59 3.87 24.21
C TYR A 122 22.82 2.38 23.99
N SER A 123 24.09 1.95 24.08
CA SER A 123 24.47 0.55 24.07
C SER A 123 25.10 0.13 25.40
N ILE A 124 24.87 -1.12 25.81
CA ILE A 124 25.39 -1.71 27.03
C ILE A 124 25.92 -3.10 26.72
N GLU A 125 27.19 -3.35 26.98
CA GLU A 125 27.78 -4.69 26.90
C GLU A 125 27.56 -5.43 28.22
N THR A 126 27.07 -6.67 28.16
CA THR A 126 26.65 -7.45 29.33
C THR A 126 27.54 -8.66 29.60
N GLY A 127 28.37 -9.04 28.64
CA GLY A 127 29.31 -10.16 28.72
C GLY A 127 28.69 -11.55 28.45
N SER A 128 27.36 -11.62 28.25
CA SER A 128 26.70 -12.81 27.70
C SER A 128 25.33 -12.45 27.13
N ILE A 129 24.84 -13.29 26.19
CA ILE A 129 23.53 -13.12 25.54
C ILE A 129 22.40 -13.23 26.55
N GLU A 130 22.49 -14.15 27.51
CA GLU A 130 21.48 -14.34 28.56
C GLU A 130 21.36 -13.08 29.43
N ASN A 131 22.50 -12.46 29.78
CA ASN A 131 22.53 -11.22 30.52
C ASN A 131 21.94 -10.07 29.69
N ALA A 132 22.19 -10.04 28.37
CA ALA A 132 21.63 -9.04 27.47
C ALA A 132 20.09 -9.18 27.41
N ALA A 133 19.57 -10.39 27.22
CA ALA A 133 18.14 -10.65 27.18
C ALA A 133 17.45 -10.28 28.52
N ALA A 134 18.04 -10.67 29.63
CA ALA A 134 17.53 -10.33 30.96
C ALA A 134 17.53 -8.81 31.22
N LEU A 135 18.61 -8.12 30.83
CA LEU A 135 18.73 -6.68 30.98
C LEU A 135 17.75 -5.92 30.07
N ALA A 136 17.62 -6.30 28.81
CA ALA A 136 16.67 -5.69 27.88
C ALA A 136 15.24 -5.80 28.44
N SER A 137 14.83 -6.98 28.89
CA SER A 137 13.54 -7.24 29.51
C SER A 137 13.28 -6.38 30.76
N LYS A 138 14.31 -6.19 31.59
CA LYS A 138 14.23 -5.35 32.77
C LYS A 138 14.09 -3.86 32.43
N LEU A 139 14.86 -3.39 31.46
CA LEU A 139 14.89 -1.97 31.08
C LEU A 139 13.59 -1.52 30.42
N ARG A 140 12.93 -2.36 29.61
CA ARG A 140 11.63 -2.07 29.01
C ARG A 140 10.54 -1.68 30.00
N ARG A 141 10.59 -2.19 31.21
CA ARG A 141 9.58 -1.95 32.26
C ARG A 141 9.79 -0.61 32.99
N LEU A 142 10.81 0.13 32.64
CA LEU A 142 11.16 1.36 33.37
C LEU A 142 10.48 2.57 32.74
N PRO A 143 9.84 3.42 33.54
CA PRO A 143 9.38 4.73 33.06
C PRO A 143 10.56 5.52 32.46
N GLY A 144 10.36 6.11 31.27
CA GLY A 144 11.39 6.87 30.57
C GLY A 144 12.31 6.03 29.66
N VAL A 145 12.13 4.71 29.58
CA VAL A 145 12.71 3.84 28.54
C VAL A 145 11.67 3.63 27.45
N ARG A 146 11.98 4.05 26.23
CA ARG A 146 11.09 3.90 25.07
C ARG A 146 11.22 2.53 24.40
N SER A 147 12.44 2.01 24.32
CA SER A 147 12.71 0.63 23.88
C SER A 147 13.98 0.10 24.52
N ALA A 148 14.10 -1.22 24.63
CA ALA A 148 15.31 -1.92 25.02
C ALA A 148 15.30 -3.30 24.36
N GLU A 149 16.33 -3.60 23.58
CA GLU A 149 16.42 -4.81 22.77
C GLU A 149 17.85 -5.39 22.79
N VAL A 150 17.98 -6.67 22.54
CA VAL A 150 19.30 -7.28 22.32
C VAL A 150 19.79 -6.83 20.94
N ASP A 151 21.06 -6.46 20.85
CA ASP A 151 21.68 -6.14 19.57
C ASP A 151 21.82 -7.43 18.74
N VAL A 152 21.18 -7.46 17.58
CA VAL A 152 21.15 -8.61 16.70
C VAL A 152 21.73 -8.23 15.35
N THR A 153 22.44 -9.15 14.74
CA THR A 153 22.79 -9.07 13.34
C THR A 153 21.82 -9.99 12.60
N PRO A 154 20.86 -9.44 11.86
CA PRO A 154 20.02 -10.25 10.99
C PRO A 154 20.91 -10.99 9.98
N PRO A 155 20.48 -12.13 9.45
CA PRO A 155 21.15 -12.71 8.30
C PRO A 155 21.09 -11.67 7.17
N PHE A 156 22.23 -11.12 6.83
CA PHE A 156 22.37 -10.37 5.59
C PHE A 156 22.65 -11.40 4.51
N ASP A 157 21.65 -11.84 3.81
CA ASP A 157 21.89 -12.36 2.48
C ASP A 157 22.26 -11.17 1.60
N LEU A 158 23.31 -11.35 0.82
CA LEU A 158 23.58 -10.43 -0.29
C LEU A 158 22.26 -10.34 -1.06
N ARG A 159 21.82 -9.15 -1.45
CA ARG A 159 20.65 -8.94 -2.32
C ARG A 159 20.60 -10.08 -3.32
N GLU A 160 19.48 -10.80 -3.40
CA GLU A 160 19.34 -11.85 -4.38
C GLU A 160 19.27 -11.19 -5.76
N ILE A 161 20.43 -11.10 -6.40
CA ILE A 161 20.56 -10.54 -7.73
C ILE A 161 20.33 -11.71 -8.69
N PRO A 162 19.26 -11.69 -9.49
CA PRO A 162 19.03 -12.66 -10.54
C PRO A 162 20.26 -12.79 -11.45
N ASN A 163 20.56 -14.02 -11.85
CA ASN A 163 21.74 -14.31 -12.70
C ASN A 163 21.46 -14.12 -14.20
N ASP A 164 20.31 -13.55 -14.53
CA ASP A 164 19.81 -13.35 -15.89
C ASP A 164 20.67 -12.33 -16.64
N ALA A 165 20.97 -12.64 -17.89
CA ALA A 165 21.99 -11.93 -18.65
C ALA A 165 21.71 -10.43 -18.85
N LEU A 166 20.43 -10.02 -18.88
CA LEU A 166 19.99 -8.64 -19.06
C LEU A 166 19.48 -7.99 -17.75
N PHE A 167 19.60 -8.67 -16.61
CA PHE A 167 19.13 -8.11 -15.32
C PHE A 167 19.82 -6.78 -14.99
N GLY A 168 21.08 -6.62 -15.36
CA GLY A 168 21.81 -5.35 -15.18
C GLY A 168 21.21 -4.15 -15.92
N ASP A 169 20.37 -4.40 -16.94
CA ASP A 169 19.64 -3.37 -17.71
C ASP A 169 18.23 -3.09 -17.14
N GLN A 170 17.79 -3.89 -16.14
CA GLN A 170 16.47 -3.76 -15.50
C GLN A 170 16.51 -2.81 -14.30
N TRP A 171 16.87 -1.57 -14.57
CA TRP A 171 17.01 -0.52 -13.56
C TRP A 171 15.78 -0.31 -12.67
N HIS A 172 14.59 -0.59 -13.19
CA HIS A 172 13.31 -0.46 -12.48
C HIS A 172 13.16 -1.48 -11.34
N LEU A 173 13.89 -2.61 -11.39
CA LEU A 173 13.89 -3.64 -10.35
C LEU A 173 15.06 -3.48 -9.37
N LEU A 174 16.24 -3.11 -9.90
CA LEU A 174 17.45 -2.79 -9.13
C LEU A 174 18.30 -1.78 -9.88
N ASN A 175 18.46 -0.59 -9.37
CA ASN A 175 19.28 0.45 -9.97
C ASN A 175 20.59 0.65 -9.19
N MET A 176 21.65 0.00 -9.64
CA MET A 176 22.98 0.14 -9.02
C MET A 176 23.66 1.46 -9.36
N SER A 177 23.29 2.10 -10.48
CA SER A 177 23.86 3.38 -10.91
C SER A 177 23.31 4.56 -10.07
N ASP A 178 22.00 4.51 -9.77
CA ASP A 178 21.30 5.53 -9.01
C ASP A 178 20.45 4.85 -7.91
N PRO A 179 21.09 4.44 -6.80
CA PRO A 179 20.40 3.70 -5.74
C PRO A 179 19.19 4.44 -5.19
N GLY A 180 18.05 3.75 -5.13
CA GLY A 180 16.78 4.30 -4.69
C GLY A 180 15.86 4.77 -5.83
N ILE A 181 16.32 4.71 -7.08
CA ILE A 181 15.50 4.88 -8.30
C ILE A 181 15.16 3.50 -8.86
N ASP A 182 14.45 2.69 -8.08
CA ASP A 182 13.89 1.39 -8.42
C ASP A 182 12.71 1.08 -7.50
N VAL A 183 11.97 0.02 -7.76
CA VAL A 183 10.82 -0.39 -6.92
C VAL A 183 11.24 -1.23 -5.71
N ARG A 184 12.54 -1.42 -5.48
CA ARG A 184 13.10 -2.22 -4.38
C ARG A 184 12.66 -3.70 -4.42
N ALA A 185 12.49 -4.24 -5.63
CA ALA A 185 12.11 -5.63 -5.82
C ALA A 185 13.17 -6.60 -5.29
N SER A 186 14.47 -6.28 -5.52
CA SER A 186 15.58 -7.10 -5.04
C SER A 186 15.62 -7.24 -3.51
N GLU A 187 15.17 -6.24 -2.78
CA GLU A 187 15.05 -6.27 -1.33
C GLU A 187 13.88 -7.16 -0.87
N ALA A 188 12.74 -7.12 -1.59
CA ALA A 188 11.61 -8.00 -1.33
C ALA A 188 11.98 -9.47 -1.62
N TRP A 189 12.73 -9.73 -2.71
CA TRP A 189 13.24 -11.07 -3.02
C TRP A 189 14.20 -11.58 -1.95
N ALA A 190 15.04 -10.72 -1.38
CA ALA A 190 15.94 -11.07 -0.29
C ALA A 190 15.19 -11.48 1.00
N LEU A 191 13.93 -11.07 1.17
CA LEU A 191 13.02 -11.57 2.21
C LEU A 191 12.40 -12.93 1.85
N GLY A 192 12.61 -13.41 0.60
CA GLY A 192 12.12 -14.69 0.10
C GLY A 192 10.82 -14.61 -0.69
N TYR A 193 10.30 -13.41 -0.98
CA TYR A 193 9.07 -13.19 -1.74
C TYR A 193 9.38 -12.99 -3.21
N THR A 194 8.93 -13.91 -4.04
CA THR A 194 9.23 -13.97 -5.47
C THR A 194 7.97 -14.11 -6.34
N GLY A 195 6.80 -14.09 -5.73
CA GLY A 195 5.50 -14.34 -6.33
C GLY A 195 5.13 -15.81 -6.40
N LEU A 196 5.83 -16.68 -5.65
CA LEU A 196 5.59 -18.11 -5.67
C LEU A 196 4.17 -18.45 -5.15
N GLY A 197 3.43 -19.23 -5.94
CA GLY A 197 2.05 -19.64 -5.62
C GLY A 197 0.99 -18.65 -6.09
N VAL A 198 1.36 -17.52 -6.68
CA VAL A 198 0.47 -16.49 -7.21
C VAL A 198 0.36 -16.62 -8.73
N THR A 199 -0.84 -16.40 -9.27
CA THR A 199 -1.11 -16.38 -10.72
C THR A 199 -1.49 -14.99 -11.19
N ILE A 200 -0.74 -14.45 -12.16
CA ILE A 200 -1.06 -13.18 -12.83
C ILE A 200 -1.71 -13.48 -14.18
N GLY A 201 -2.96 -13.06 -14.36
CA GLY A 201 -3.66 -13.07 -15.63
C GLY A 201 -3.35 -11.80 -16.41
N ILE A 202 -2.75 -11.92 -17.57
CA ILE A 202 -2.57 -10.81 -18.50
C ILE A 202 -3.81 -10.74 -19.39
N ILE A 203 -4.52 -9.62 -19.34
CA ILE A 203 -5.81 -9.41 -20.03
C ILE A 203 -5.58 -8.43 -21.18
N GLU A 204 -5.49 -8.91 -22.40
CA GLU A 204 -5.22 -8.08 -23.59
C GLU A 204 -5.75 -8.69 -24.89
N SER A 205 -5.52 -7.98 -26.02
CA SER A 205 -5.79 -8.50 -27.37
C SER A 205 -4.62 -9.35 -27.87
N GLY A 206 -4.89 -10.60 -28.25
CA GLY A 206 -3.86 -11.57 -28.64
C GLY A 206 -3.23 -12.27 -27.41
N GLY A 207 -2.34 -13.22 -27.65
CA GLY A 207 -1.60 -13.93 -26.59
C GLY A 207 -0.16 -13.45 -26.49
N PHE A 208 0.47 -13.66 -25.34
CA PHE A 208 1.92 -13.51 -25.27
C PHE A 208 2.63 -14.72 -25.89
N LYS A 209 3.92 -14.55 -26.20
CA LYS A 209 4.75 -15.62 -26.73
C LYS A 209 5.07 -16.64 -25.65
N ASN A 210 4.16 -17.60 -25.48
CA ASN A 210 4.17 -18.59 -24.42
C ASN A 210 5.24 -19.69 -24.56
N ASP A 211 6.00 -19.70 -25.66
CA ASP A 211 7.19 -20.52 -25.89
C ASP A 211 8.50 -19.70 -25.79
N HIS A 212 8.43 -18.44 -25.31
CA HIS A 212 9.60 -17.64 -24.98
C HIS A 212 10.33 -18.23 -23.76
N GLU A 213 11.67 -18.28 -23.79
CA GLU A 213 12.49 -18.92 -22.74
C GLU A 213 12.20 -18.40 -21.32
N ASP A 214 11.89 -17.10 -21.16
CA ASP A 214 11.55 -16.50 -19.89
C ASP A 214 10.03 -16.50 -19.58
N LEU A 215 9.16 -16.97 -20.46
CA LEU A 215 7.72 -17.02 -20.20
C LEU A 215 7.17 -18.45 -20.15
N ALA A 216 7.77 -19.36 -20.93
CA ALA A 216 7.31 -20.75 -21.02
C ALA A 216 7.27 -21.48 -19.67
N PRO A 217 8.25 -21.32 -18.76
CA PRO A 217 8.20 -21.95 -17.44
C PRO A 217 7.04 -21.50 -16.56
N MET A 218 6.59 -20.24 -16.74
CA MET A 218 5.54 -19.62 -15.92
C MET A 218 4.14 -19.78 -16.54
N PHE A 219 4.04 -20.19 -17.81
CA PHE A 219 2.79 -20.26 -18.54
C PHE A 219 1.87 -21.38 -18.04
N ASN A 220 0.72 -21.00 -17.49
CA ASN A 220 -0.32 -21.94 -17.09
C ASN A 220 -1.36 -22.13 -18.21
N ALA A 221 -1.15 -23.14 -19.04
CA ALA A 221 -2.01 -23.43 -20.18
C ALA A 221 -3.44 -23.86 -19.78
N ALA A 222 -3.64 -24.42 -18.58
CA ALA A 222 -4.93 -24.96 -18.15
C ALA A 222 -5.98 -23.86 -17.93
N ILE A 223 -5.54 -22.67 -17.55
CA ILE A 223 -6.40 -21.51 -17.27
C ILE A 223 -6.21 -20.39 -18.28
N SER A 224 -5.43 -20.63 -19.33
CA SER A 224 -5.16 -19.67 -20.40
C SER A 224 -6.09 -19.88 -21.59
N GLN A 225 -6.51 -18.78 -22.21
CA GLN A 225 -7.30 -18.83 -23.44
C GLN A 225 -6.37 -19.06 -24.63
N PRO A 226 -6.59 -20.09 -25.44
CA PRO A 226 -5.75 -20.37 -26.60
C PRO A 226 -5.95 -19.31 -27.70
N THR A 227 -4.84 -18.97 -28.37
CA THR A 227 -4.83 -18.07 -29.53
C THR A 227 -3.73 -18.45 -30.51
N THR A 228 -3.92 -18.12 -31.78
CA THR A 228 -2.88 -18.22 -32.81
C THR A 228 -2.21 -16.87 -33.10
N PHE A 229 -2.72 -15.79 -32.52
CA PHE A 229 -2.16 -14.44 -32.68
C PHE A 229 -1.29 -14.08 -31.46
N THR A 230 0.00 -13.88 -31.71
CA THR A 230 0.96 -13.43 -30.69
C THR A 230 1.08 -11.90 -30.72
N SER A 231 0.78 -11.26 -29.61
CA SER A 231 0.94 -9.83 -29.38
C SER A 231 2.35 -9.54 -28.87
N SER A 232 3.04 -8.56 -29.49
CA SER A 232 4.30 -8.07 -28.97
C SER A 232 4.10 -7.33 -27.65
N HIS A 233 3.04 -6.53 -27.58
CA HIS A 233 2.71 -5.75 -26.40
C HIS A 233 2.42 -6.68 -25.20
N MET A 234 1.52 -7.65 -25.35
CA MET A 234 1.22 -8.60 -24.27
C MET A 234 2.43 -9.42 -23.84
N THR A 235 3.36 -9.74 -24.78
CA THR A 235 4.60 -10.44 -24.47
C THR A 235 5.50 -9.57 -23.58
N GLN A 236 5.62 -8.29 -23.90
CA GLN A 236 6.39 -7.32 -23.11
C GLN A 236 5.80 -7.14 -21.71
N VAL A 237 4.47 -7.00 -21.60
CA VAL A 237 3.73 -6.90 -20.34
C VAL A 237 3.97 -8.14 -19.46
N ALA A 238 3.85 -9.34 -20.03
CA ALA A 238 4.08 -10.59 -19.30
C ALA A 238 5.51 -10.69 -18.73
N GLY A 239 6.51 -10.24 -19.50
CA GLY A 239 7.91 -10.24 -19.07
C GLY A 239 8.19 -9.28 -17.91
N VAL A 240 7.54 -8.10 -17.90
CA VAL A 240 7.68 -7.15 -16.78
C VAL A 240 7.06 -7.72 -15.50
N ALA A 241 5.87 -8.31 -15.61
CA ALA A 241 5.16 -8.84 -14.45
C ALA A 241 5.86 -10.06 -13.84
N ALA A 242 6.17 -11.08 -14.68
CA ALA A 242 6.60 -12.40 -14.21
C ALA A 242 7.53 -13.15 -15.19
N GLY A 243 8.47 -12.45 -15.86
CA GLY A 243 9.54 -13.13 -16.58
C GLY A 243 10.31 -14.05 -15.63
N PHE A 244 10.57 -15.29 -16.04
CA PHE A 244 11.19 -16.32 -15.20
C PHE A 244 12.65 -15.97 -14.90
N GLY A 245 12.96 -15.61 -13.68
CA GLY A 245 14.28 -15.22 -13.24
C GLY A 245 15.16 -16.35 -12.75
N ASN A 246 16.45 -16.05 -12.56
CA ASN A 246 17.48 -17.00 -12.11
C ASN A 246 17.69 -18.20 -13.02
N ASN A 247 17.45 -18.04 -14.33
CA ASN A 247 17.65 -19.08 -15.34
C ASN A 247 18.94 -18.86 -16.16
N GLY A 248 19.66 -17.76 -15.94
CA GLY A 248 20.90 -17.39 -16.61
C GLY A 248 20.72 -16.78 -17.99
N VAL A 249 19.49 -16.56 -18.44
CA VAL A 249 19.15 -15.95 -19.73
C VAL A 249 18.20 -14.78 -19.54
N GLY A 250 18.21 -13.83 -20.44
CA GLY A 250 17.24 -12.76 -20.57
C GLY A 250 17.00 -11.91 -19.34
N VAL A 251 15.75 -11.85 -18.89
CA VAL A 251 15.22 -10.89 -17.91
C VAL A 251 14.49 -11.58 -16.77
N ALA A 252 14.42 -10.92 -15.61
CA ALA A 252 13.52 -11.29 -14.53
C ALA A 252 12.27 -10.39 -14.53
N GLY A 253 11.10 -10.93 -14.22
CA GLY A 253 9.92 -10.14 -13.89
C GLY A 253 9.96 -9.68 -12.43
N ALA A 254 9.12 -8.70 -12.07
CA ALA A 254 9.03 -8.25 -10.69
C ALA A 254 8.63 -9.40 -9.73
N ALA A 255 7.79 -10.31 -10.19
CA ALA A 255 7.41 -11.55 -9.51
C ALA A 255 7.87 -12.77 -10.33
N TYR A 256 9.16 -12.99 -10.42
CA TYR A 256 9.79 -13.93 -11.36
C TYR A 256 9.44 -15.41 -11.13
N ASN A 257 8.74 -15.77 -10.05
CA ASN A 257 8.20 -17.10 -9.76
C ASN A 257 6.67 -17.17 -9.79
N ALA A 258 5.98 -16.08 -10.18
CA ALA A 258 4.52 -16.10 -10.34
C ALA A 258 4.12 -16.81 -11.63
N ALA A 259 3.04 -17.57 -11.58
CA ALA A 259 2.44 -18.19 -12.78
C ALA A 259 1.78 -17.12 -13.67
N LEU A 260 1.81 -17.36 -14.98
CA LEU A 260 1.19 -16.50 -15.99
C LEU A 260 0.03 -17.18 -16.68
N ALA A 261 -1.10 -16.48 -16.78
CA ALA A 261 -2.22 -16.86 -17.60
C ALA A 261 -2.53 -15.76 -18.63
N GLN A 262 -3.02 -16.12 -19.81
CA GLN A 262 -3.48 -15.15 -20.80
C GLN A 262 -5.00 -15.22 -20.96
N ARG A 263 -5.64 -14.03 -20.98
CA ARG A 263 -7.08 -13.89 -21.24
C ARG A 263 -7.28 -12.82 -22.31
N LEU A 264 -8.18 -13.08 -23.24
CA LEU A 264 -8.28 -12.26 -24.45
C LEU A 264 -9.49 -11.34 -24.39
N ILE A 265 -9.25 -10.04 -24.60
CA ILE A 265 -10.29 -9.06 -24.81
C ILE A 265 -10.81 -9.09 -26.26
N GLY A 266 -11.99 -8.52 -26.47
CA GLY A 266 -12.62 -8.43 -27.80
C GLY A 266 -13.95 -7.70 -27.71
N SER A 267 -15.07 -8.37 -28.07
CA SER A 267 -16.38 -7.78 -27.80
C SER A 267 -16.61 -7.60 -26.30
N ASN A 268 -17.57 -6.75 -25.91
CA ASN A 268 -17.93 -6.57 -24.50
C ASN A 268 -18.16 -7.90 -23.76
N PHE A 269 -18.77 -8.88 -24.44
CA PHE A 269 -18.95 -10.22 -23.88
C PHE A 269 -17.61 -10.96 -23.69
N ALA A 270 -16.72 -10.91 -24.66
CA ALA A 270 -15.41 -11.56 -24.55
C ALA A 270 -14.56 -10.93 -23.43
N THR A 271 -14.57 -9.60 -23.36
CA THR A 271 -13.86 -8.83 -22.34
C THR A 271 -14.42 -9.11 -20.93
N ALA A 272 -15.74 -9.07 -20.75
CA ALA A 272 -16.38 -9.43 -19.49
C ALA A 272 -16.08 -10.88 -19.09
N SER A 273 -16.08 -11.82 -20.07
CA SER A 273 -15.68 -13.21 -19.82
C SER A 273 -14.21 -13.34 -19.44
N ALA A 274 -13.31 -12.55 -20.03
CA ALA A 274 -11.89 -12.54 -19.65
C ALA A 274 -11.69 -12.05 -18.20
N LEU A 275 -12.47 -11.06 -17.79
CA LEU A 275 -12.45 -10.48 -16.44
C LEU A 275 -13.11 -11.34 -15.37
N THR A 276 -13.99 -12.30 -15.73
CA THR A 276 -14.70 -13.13 -14.74
C THR A 276 -14.33 -14.61 -14.79
N SER A 277 -13.47 -15.04 -15.73
CA SER A 277 -13.11 -16.46 -15.84
C SER A 277 -11.97 -16.80 -14.91
N PHE A 278 -12.02 -18.00 -14.31
CA PHE A 278 -11.01 -18.55 -13.43
C PHE A 278 -10.71 -17.67 -12.20
N ASN A 279 -11.73 -17.00 -11.69
CA ASN A 279 -11.64 -16.06 -10.57
C ASN A 279 -11.03 -16.66 -9.28
N ASP A 280 -11.10 -17.97 -9.09
CA ASP A 280 -10.47 -18.67 -7.95
C ASP A 280 -9.09 -19.24 -8.28
N SER A 281 -8.58 -19.01 -9.50
CA SER A 281 -7.30 -19.57 -9.96
C SER A 281 -6.35 -18.51 -10.51
N ILE A 282 -6.87 -17.32 -10.78
CA ILE A 282 -6.10 -16.13 -11.16
C ILE A 282 -6.25 -15.16 -10.00
N ASP A 283 -5.14 -14.76 -9.39
CA ASP A 283 -5.15 -13.89 -8.22
C ASP A 283 -5.17 -12.41 -8.59
N ILE A 284 -4.46 -12.08 -9.68
CA ILE A 284 -4.27 -10.71 -10.16
C ILE A 284 -4.60 -10.66 -11.64
N LYS A 285 -5.38 -9.65 -12.06
CA LYS A 285 -5.65 -9.36 -13.47
C LYS A 285 -5.00 -8.04 -13.87
N ASN A 286 -3.96 -8.12 -14.68
CA ASN A 286 -3.28 -6.96 -15.25
C ASN A 286 -3.92 -6.56 -16.57
N ASN A 287 -4.30 -5.30 -16.68
CA ASN A 287 -4.93 -4.68 -17.85
C ASN A 287 -4.07 -3.51 -18.34
N SER A 288 -3.30 -3.72 -19.39
CA SER A 288 -2.47 -2.67 -20.01
C SER A 288 -3.12 -2.15 -21.29
N TRP A 289 -4.41 -1.90 -21.24
CA TRP A 289 -5.24 -1.40 -22.34
C TRP A 289 -6.35 -0.48 -21.78
N GLY A 290 -6.92 0.34 -22.64
CA GLY A 290 -8.00 1.24 -22.31
C GLY A 290 -8.69 1.76 -23.57
N PRO A 291 -9.58 2.72 -23.41
CA PRO A 291 -10.11 3.52 -24.51
C PRO A 291 -9.00 4.26 -25.28
N SER A 292 -9.41 5.05 -26.29
CA SER A 292 -8.45 5.87 -27.05
C SER A 292 -7.99 7.05 -26.21
N ASP A 293 -6.68 7.29 -26.16
CA ASP A 293 -6.04 8.40 -25.44
C ASP A 293 -6.29 9.76 -26.18
N ASP A 294 -7.57 10.16 -26.37
CA ASP A 294 -7.95 11.31 -27.19
C ASP A 294 -8.63 12.45 -26.42
N GLY A 295 -8.69 12.36 -25.09
CA GLY A 295 -9.26 13.35 -24.18
C GLY A 295 -10.78 13.30 -24.08
N ARG A 296 -11.43 12.29 -24.64
CA ARG A 296 -12.88 12.13 -24.56
C ARG A 296 -13.28 11.27 -23.38
N PHE A 297 -14.44 11.55 -22.83
CA PHE A 297 -15.04 10.68 -21.83
C PHE A 297 -15.58 9.41 -22.51
N ASP A 298 -15.15 8.24 -22.04
CA ASP A 298 -15.64 6.96 -22.57
C ASP A 298 -16.82 6.45 -21.76
N PHE A 299 -17.94 6.21 -22.45
CA PHE A 299 -19.12 5.64 -21.82
C PHE A 299 -18.96 4.13 -21.67
N PRO A 300 -19.01 3.59 -20.45
CA PRO A 300 -18.69 2.20 -20.19
C PRO A 300 -19.74 1.22 -20.72
N SER A 301 -19.29 0.00 -21.01
CA SER A 301 -20.19 -1.14 -21.07
C SER A 301 -20.55 -1.59 -19.66
N ASN A 302 -21.82 -1.50 -19.28
CA ASN A 302 -22.31 -2.01 -18.00
C ASN A 302 -21.95 -3.49 -17.78
N LEU A 303 -21.84 -4.27 -18.85
CA LEU A 303 -21.43 -5.67 -18.76
C LEU A 303 -19.99 -5.82 -18.27
N ILE A 304 -19.08 -4.92 -18.73
CA ILE A 304 -17.68 -4.94 -18.32
C ILE A 304 -17.55 -4.39 -16.88
N LEU A 305 -18.25 -3.30 -16.53
CA LEU A 305 -18.25 -2.79 -15.15
C LEU A 305 -18.75 -3.85 -14.16
N ASN A 306 -19.86 -4.54 -14.47
CA ASN A 306 -20.36 -5.62 -13.63
C ASN A 306 -19.38 -6.80 -13.56
N ALA A 307 -18.58 -7.04 -14.59
CA ALA A 307 -17.56 -8.08 -14.57
C ALA A 307 -16.40 -7.71 -13.64
N ILE A 308 -15.94 -6.44 -13.66
CA ILE A 308 -14.94 -5.89 -12.74
C ILE A 308 -15.44 -6.03 -11.29
N GLU A 309 -16.64 -5.55 -11.00
CA GLU A 309 -17.25 -5.65 -9.67
C GLU A 309 -17.39 -7.10 -9.20
N THR A 310 -17.85 -8.00 -10.09
CA THR A 310 -18.01 -9.43 -9.78
C THR A 310 -16.65 -10.07 -9.45
N ALA A 311 -15.62 -9.79 -10.23
CA ALA A 311 -14.28 -10.31 -10.01
C ALA A 311 -13.70 -9.84 -8.67
N ALA A 312 -13.83 -8.55 -8.36
CA ALA A 312 -13.36 -7.97 -7.10
C ALA A 312 -14.13 -8.47 -5.87
N ASN A 313 -15.43 -8.80 -6.00
CA ASN A 313 -16.23 -9.20 -4.84
C ASN A 313 -16.29 -10.73 -4.63
N THR A 314 -16.05 -11.54 -5.66
CA THR A 314 -16.29 -13.00 -5.59
C THR A 314 -15.06 -13.85 -5.87
N GLY A 315 -14.03 -13.29 -6.49
CA GLY A 315 -12.81 -14.02 -6.83
C GLY A 315 -11.99 -14.40 -5.59
N ARG A 316 -11.02 -15.29 -5.77
CA ARG A 316 -10.13 -15.75 -4.69
C ARG A 316 -10.91 -16.22 -3.45
N ALA A 317 -11.96 -17.02 -3.69
CA ALA A 317 -12.85 -17.55 -2.64
C ALA A 317 -13.48 -16.44 -1.75
N GLY A 318 -13.75 -15.27 -2.30
CA GLY A 318 -14.39 -14.14 -1.63
C GLY A 318 -13.41 -13.05 -1.09
N LEU A 319 -12.10 -13.25 -1.22
CA LEU A 319 -11.11 -12.20 -0.96
C LEU A 319 -11.08 -11.13 -2.07
N GLY A 320 -11.59 -11.49 -3.24
CA GLY A 320 -11.60 -10.67 -4.45
C GLY A 320 -10.31 -10.76 -5.26
N GLU A 321 -10.45 -10.77 -6.58
CA GLU A 321 -9.31 -10.64 -7.48
C GLU A 321 -8.75 -9.22 -7.41
N ILE A 322 -7.45 -9.10 -7.48
CA ILE A 322 -6.79 -7.79 -7.56
C ILE A 322 -6.72 -7.38 -9.02
N ILE A 323 -7.38 -6.28 -9.37
CA ILE A 323 -7.46 -5.80 -10.74
C ILE A 323 -6.57 -4.56 -10.88
N VAL A 324 -5.48 -4.70 -11.66
CA VAL A 324 -4.53 -3.63 -11.92
C VAL A 324 -4.76 -3.10 -13.33
N TRP A 325 -4.77 -1.77 -13.48
CA TRP A 325 -5.07 -1.12 -14.76
C TRP A 325 -4.08 0.00 -15.06
N ALA A 326 -3.62 0.07 -16.30
CA ALA A 326 -2.80 1.19 -16.79
C ALA A 326 -3.62 2.48 -16.82
N GLY A 327 -3.05 3.57 -16.30
CA GLY A 327 -3.77 4.84 -16.13
C GLY A 327 -3.98 5.65 -17.41
N GLY A 328 -3.44 5.20 -18.58
CA GLY A 328 -3.58 5.90 -19.86
C GLY A 328 -2.37 6.78 -20.25
N ASN A 329 -2.27 7.11 -21.53
CA ASN A 329 -1.10 7.81 -22.11
C ASN A 329 -1.49 9.08 -22.86
N GLY A 330 -2.67 9.62 -22.62
CA GLY A 330 -3.28 10.74 -23.35
C GLY A 330 -3.11 12.11 -22.70
N ASN A 331 -2.25 12.28 -21.69
CA ASN A 331 -2.08 13.58 -21.02
C ASN A 331 -1.81 14.73 -22.02
N GLY A 332 -1.04 14.47 -23.10
CA GLY A 332 -0.80 15.42 -24.17
C GLY A 332 -2.06 15.81 -24.96
N SER A 333 -3.11 15.00 -24.92
CA SER A 333 -4.44 15.23 -25.49
C SER A 333 -5.43 15.81 -24.48
N SER A 334 -4.98 16.17 -23.28
CA SER A 334 -5.80 16.57 -22.13
C SER A 334 -6.70 15.43 -21.62
N ASP A 335 -6.27 14.19 -21.80
CA ASP A 335 -6.92 13.01 -21.27
C ASP A 335 -6.62 12.83 -19.77
N ARG A 336 -7.47 12.07 -19.10
CA ARG A 336 -7.38 11.83 -17.66
C ARG A 336 -7.87 10.41 -17.35
N VAL A 337 -7.26 9.77 -16.37
CA VAL A 337 -7.73 8.47 -15.84
C VAL A 337 -9.23 8.52 -15.51
N ASP A 338 -9.74 9.69 -15.08
CA ASP A 338 -11.15 9.90 -14.72
C ASP A 338 -12.12 9.73 -15.90
N TYR A 339 -11.61 9.74 -17.16
CA TYR A 339 -12.41 9.58 -18.37
C TYR A 339 -12.44 8.14 -18.89
N ASP A 340 -11.55 7.27 -18.37
CA ASP A 340 -11.58 5.81 -18.57
C ASP A 340 -12.39 5.15 -17.45
N PRO A 341 -13.60 4.66 -17.72
CA PRO A 341 -14.49 4.11 -16.70
C PRO A 341 -14.01 2.76 -16.12
N TYR A 342 -13.02 2.13 -16.74
CA TYR A 342 -12.47 0.87 -16.27
C TYR A 342 -11.28 1.11 -15.34
N ALA A 343 -10.33 1.96 -15.75
CA ALA A 343 -9.20 2.37 -14.92
C ALA A 343 -9.65 3.20 -13.71
N SER A 344 -10.69 4.03 -13.85
CA SER A 344 -11.24 4.85 -12.77
C SER A 344 -12.19 4.12 -11.83
N SER A 345 -12.51 2.83 -12.08
CA SER A 345 -13.38 2.07 -11.20
C SER A 345 -12.77 1.93 -9.80
N ARG A 346 -13.55 2.09 -8.74
CA ARG A 346 -13.10 1.89 -7.36
C ARG A 346 -12.55 0.47 -7.06
N TYR A 347 -12.91 -0.50 -7.87
CA TYR A 347 -12.45 -1.89 -7.78
C TYR A 347 -11.08 -2.13 -8.45
N THR A 348 -10.53 -1.11 -9.12
CA THR A 348 -9.28 -1.23 -9.85
C THR A 348 -8.16 -0.41 -9.19
N ILE A 349 -6.93 -0.90 -9.32
CA ILE A 349 -5.72 -0.16 -8.98
C ILE A 349 -5.24 0.51 -10.26
N SER A 350 -5.53 1.79 -10.43
CA SER A 350 -5.03 2.57 -11.56
C SER A 350 -3.57 2.99 -11.30
N VAL A 351 -2.71 2.81 -12.32
CA VAL A 351 -1.27 2.97 -12.19
C VAL A 351 -0.74 3.98 -13.21
N GLY A 352 -0.19 5.08 -12.71
CA GLY A 352 0.51 6.09 -13.50
C GLY A 352 1.96 5.70 -13.78
N ALA A 353 2.62 6.44 -14.68
CA ALA A 353 3.99 6.17 -15.12
C ALA A 353 4.97 7.25 -14.66
N VAL A 354 6.11 6.82 -14.10
CA VAL A 354 7.23 7.67 -13.67
C VAL A 354 8.51 7.23 -14.38
N GLY A 355 9.33 8.20 -14.80
CA GLY A 355 10.61 7.95 -15.45
C GLY A 355 11.75 7.65 -14.46
N ASP A 356 12.93 7.34 -15.03
CA ASP A 356 14.16 7.09 -14.28
C ASP A 356 14.79 8.34 -13.63
N ASP A 357 14.10 9.46 -13.71
CA ASP A 357 14.39 10.73 -13.03
C ASP A 357 13.42 11.03 -11.85
N ASN A 358 12.55 10.08 -11.51
CA ASN A 358 11.48 10.23 -10.52
C ASN A 358 10.41 11.28 -10.89
N VAL A 359 10.32 11.68 -12.16
CA VAL A 359 9.31 12.61 -12.65
C VAL A 359 8.23 11.84 -13.39
N VAL A 360 6.98 12.29 -13.28
CA VAL A 360 5.86 11.74 -14.06
C VAL A 360 6.19 11.80 -15.55
N ALA A 361 5.91 10.73 -16.28
CA ALA A 361 6.12 10.70 -17.72
C ALA A 361 5.13 11.66 -18.41
N ASP A 362 5.59 12.40 -19.41
CA ASP A 362 4.80 13.43 -20.09
C ASP A 362 3.45 12.94 -20.63
N TYR A 363 3.37 11.66 -20.97
CA TYR A 363 2.16 11.02 -21.49
C TYR A 363 1.21 10.55 -20.38
N SER A 364 1.71 10.32 -19.15
CA SER A 364 0.92 9.71 -18.09
C SER A 364 -0.25 10.60 -17.67
N GLU A 365 -1.43 10.04 -17.70
CA GLU A 365 -2.65 10.78 -17.39
C GLU A 365 -2.78 11.06 -15.89
N PRO A 366 -3.17 12.29 -15.52
CA PRO A 366 -3.56 12.63 -14.17
C PRO A 366 -4.98 12.15 -13.88
N GLY A 367 -5.33 12.02 -12.60
CA GLY A 367 -6.72 11.75 -12.22
C GLY A 367 -6.98 11.79 -10.73
N ALA A 368 -8.25 12.02 -10.37
CA ALA A 368 -8.72 11.88 -9.00
C ALA A 368 -8.80 10.41 -8.57
N SER A 369 -8.94 9.50 -9.53
CA SER A 369 -9.01 8.05 -9.36
C SER A 369 -7.66 7.35 -9.43
N LEU A 370 -6.56 8.06 -9.75
CA LEU A 370 -5.21 7.49 -9.80
C LEU A 370 -4.75 7.09 -8.39
N LEU A 371 -4.50 5.79 -8.19
CA LEU A 371 -4.13 5.29 -6.86
C LEU A 371 -2.63 5.42 -6.58
N ILE A 372 -1.80 4.90 -7.50
CA ILE A 372 -0.33 4.85 -7.36
C ILE A 372 0.34 5.10 -8.70
N CYS A 373 1.67 5.20 -8.69
CA CYS A 373 2.48 5.13 -9.91
C CYS A 373 3.57 4.07 -9.79
N ALA A 374 4.12 3.67 -10.94
CA ALA A 374 5.26 2.76 -11.05
C ALA A 374 6.22 3.23 -12.14
N TYR A 375 7.45 2.69 -12.12
CA TYR A 375 8.44 3.06 -13.13
C TYR A 375 8.08 2.58 -14.52
N SER A 376 8.36 3.44 -15.50
CA SER A 376 8.23 3.20 -16.93
C SER A 376 9.25 4.03 -17.70
N ASN A 377 9.14 4.12 -19.02
CA ASN A 377 9.85 5.13 -19.76
C ASN A 377 9.24 6.52 -19.47
N GLY A 378 10.01 7.57 -19.62
CA GLY A 378 9.57 8.95 -19.32
C GLY A 378 10.77 9.87 -19.16
N GLY A 379 11.86 9.32 -18.61
CA GLY A 379 13.18 9.94 -18.57
C GLY A 379 14.06 9.48 -19.70
N SER A 380 15.26 8.98 -19.38
CA SER A 380 16.28 8.60 -20.36
C SER A 380 16.28 7.10 -20.73
N ARG A 381 15.65 6.25 -19.92
CA ARG A 381 15.65 4.79 -20.06
C ARG A 381 14.25 4.24 -20.25
N GLY A 382 14.14 3.18 -21.08
CA GLY A 382 12.94 2.37 -21.17
C GLY A 382 13.00 1.14 -20.26
N ILE A 383 11.96 0.32 -20.31
CA ILE A 383 11.86 -0.92 -19.54
C ILE A 383 12.39 -2.08 -20.38
N THR A 384 13.34 -2.84 -19.78
CA THR A 384 13.92 -4.04 -20.40
C THR A 384 13.04 -5.25 -20.07
N THR A 385 12.55 -5.93 -21.14
CA THR A 385 11.60 -7.04 -21.04
C THR A 385 11.63 -7.96 -22.27
N THR A 386 10.84 -9.04 -22.23
CA THR A 386 10.67 -10.03 -23.31
C THR A 386 10.01 -9.44 -24.57
N GLN A 387 10.21 -10.08 -25.73
CA GLN A 387 9.62 -9.66 -27.00
C GLN A 387 9.07 -10.85 -27.82
N SER A 388 8.06 -10.60 -28.65
CA SER A 388 7.35 -11.65 -29.41
C SER A 388 8.19 -12.36 -30.48
N ASN A 389 9.34 -11.82 -30.88
CA ASN A 389 10.29 -12.47 -31.78
C ASN A 389 11.16 -13.53 -31.10
N GLY A 390 10.96 -13.77 -29.80
CA GLY A 390 11.76 -14.68 -28.97
C GLY A 390 13.02 -14.04 -28.40
N GLY A 391 13.20 -12.71 -28.52
CA GLY A 391 14.26 -11.94 -27.93
C GLY A 391 13.76 -10.95 -26.89
N TYR A 392 14.45 -9.83 -26.73
CA TYR A 392 14.22 -8.83 -25.69
C TYR A 392 14.21 -7.41 -26.28
N THR A 393 13.69 -6.46 -25.51
CA THR A 393 13.71 -5.03 -25.81
C THR A 393 14.08 -4.25 -24.55
N SER A 394 14.72 -3.10 -24.71
CA SER A 394 14.99 -2.14 -23.62
C SER A 394 14.18 -0.85 -23.76
N ASN A 395 13.18 -0.84 -24.65
CA ASN A 395 12.42 0.36 -24.99
C ASN A 395 10.90 0.22 -24.71
N PHE A 396 10.50 -0.74 -23.90
CA PHE A 396 9.10 -0.84 -23.50
C PHE A 396 8.75 0.31 -22.56
N GLY A 397 7.49 0.78 -22.62
CA GLY A 397 7.07 1.96 -21.85
C GLY A 397 5.56 2.15 -21.86
N GLY A 398 5.14 3.39 -21.62
CA GLY A 398 3.74 3.74 -21.37
C GLY A 398 3.30 3.32 -19.97
N THR A 399 2.11 3.69 -19.57
CA THR A 399 1.44 3.11 -18.39
C THR A 399 1.26 1.60 -18.55
N SER A 400 1.35 1.10 -19.79
CA SER A 400 1.41 -0.32 -20.13
C SER A 400 2.58 -1.09 -19.51
N ALA A 401 3.70 -0.41 -19.17
CA ALA A 401 4.83 -1.03 -18.47
C ALA A 401 4.74 -0.83 -16.94
N ALA A 402 4.15 0.28 -16.50
CA ALA A 402 3.93 0.59 -15.08
C ALA A 402 2.93 -0.38 -14.44
N SER A 403 1.82 -0.66 -15.11
CA SER A 403 0.78 -1.56 -14.62
C SER A 403 1.29 -3.00 -14.32
N PRO A 404 1.99 -3.72 -15.23
CA PRO A 404 2.51 -5.05 -14.91
C PRO A 404 3.64 -5.03 -13.88
N LEU A 405 4.40 -3.94 -13.74
CA LEU A 405 5.37 -3.79 -12.67
C LEU A 405 4.65 -3.74 -11.31
N ALA A 406 3.55 -2.96 -11.22
CA ALA A 406 2.71 -2.93 -10.04
C ALA A 406 2.04 -4.28 -9.77
N ALA A 407 1.52 -4.97 -10.81
CA ALA A 407 0.94 -6.31 -10.67
C ALA A 407 1.96 -7.33 -10.13
N GLY A 408 3.22 -7.24 -10.56
CA GLY A 408 4.31 -8.04 -10.02
C GLY A 408 4.58 -7.75 -8.54
N VAL A 409 4.62 -6.48 -8.13
CA VAL A 409 4.77 -6.14 -6.70
C VAL A 409 3.59 -6.64 -5.87
N VAL A 410 2.36 -6.52 -6.37
CA VAL A 410 1.17 -7.11 -5.72
C VAL A 410 1.31 -8.63 -5.58
N ALA A 411 1.90 -9.31 -6.57
CA ALA A 411 2.16 -10.76 -6.47
C ALA A 411 3.18 -11.08 -5.36
N LEU A 412 4.18 -10.22 -5.11
CA LEU A 412 5.09 -10.36 -3.96
C LEU A 412 4.33 -10.18 -2.63
N MET A 413 3.37 -9.25 -2.57
CA MET A 413 2.52 -9.06 -1.38
C MET A 413 1.66 -10.29 -1.09
N LEU A 414 1.06 -10.91 -2.14
CA LEU A 414 0.25 -12.13 -2.00
C LEU A 414 1.11 -13.37 -1.68
N ASP A 415 2.39 -13.42 -2.10
CA ASP A 415 3.35 -14.44 -1.65
C ASP A 415 3.67 -14.27 -0.16
N ALA A 416 3.75 -13.02 0.32
CA ALA A 416 3.96 -12.71 1.73
C ALA A 416 2.72 -13.01 2.58
N ASN A 417 1.53 -12.67 2.08
CA ASN A 417 0.26 -12.90 2.76
C ASN A 417 -0.86 -13.22 1.75
N PRO A 418 -1.18 -14.50 1.53
CA PRO A 418 -2.21 -14.91 0.57
C PRO A 418 -3.64 -14.61 1.02
N ASP A 419 -3.84 -14.25 2.26
CA ASP A 419 -5.16 -13.95 2.85
C ASP A 419 -5.58 -12.48 2.64
N LEU A 420 -4.77 -11.63 1.99
CA LEU A 420 -5.11 -10.24 1.68
C LEU A 420 -6.31 -10.16 0.73
N SER A 421 -7.31 -9.37 1.09
CA SER A 421 -8.39 -9.00 0.18
C SER A 421 -7.92 -7.95 -0.84
N TRP A 422 -8.75 -7.68 -1.86
CA TRP A 422 -8.45 -6.61 -2.82
C TRP A 422 -8.35 -5.23 -2.15
N ARG A 423 -9.14 -4.99 -1.07
CA ARG A 423 -9.08 -3.75 -0.29
C ARG A 423 -7.82 -3.68 0.56
N ASP A 424 -7.42 -4.78 1.20
CA ASP A 424 -6.16 -4.84 1.97
C ASP A 424 -4.97 -4.45 1.10
N VAL A 425 -4.94 -4.96 -0.15
CA VAL A 425 -3.89 -4.61 -1.12
C VAL A 425 -3.89 -3.11 -1.43
N GLN A 426 -5.05 -2.49 -1.66
CA GLN A 426 -5.13 -1.05 -1.88
C GLN A 426 -4.66 -0.25 -0.66
N HIS A 427 -5.05 -0.64 0.56
CA HIS A 427 -4.59 -0.01 1.80
C HIS A 427 -3.07 -0.07 1.95
N ILE A 428 -2.49 -1.26 1.76
CA ILE A 428 -1.03 -1.42 1.84
C ILE A 428 -0.32 -0.56 0.81
N LEU A 429 -0.81 -0.49 -0.42
CA LEU A 429 -0.22 0.34 -1.47
C LEU A 429 -0.30 1.83 -1.14
N VAL A 430 -1.42 2.30 -0.59
CA VAL A 430 -1.59 3.70 -0.15
C VAL A 430 -0.62 4.04 0.99
N ASP A 431 -0.46 3.13 1.96
CA ASP A 431 0.36 3.39 3.16
C ASP A 431 1.86 3.21 2.91
N THR A 432 2.27 2.50 1.84
CA THR A 432 3.67 2.18 1.57
C THR A 432 4.27 2.87 0.35
N SER A 433 3.45 3.53 -0.47
CA SER A 433 3.95 4.26 -1.64
C SER A 433 4.84 5.43 -1.24
N ARG A 434 5.91 5.62 -2.01
CA ARG A 434 6.92 6.66 -1.73
C ARG A 434 6.61 7.96 -2.47
N VAL A 435 6.67 9.07 -1.77
CA VAL A 435 6.65 10.39 -2.42
C VAL A 435 7.88 10.55 -3.28
N VAL A 436 7.68 10.75 -4.58
CA VAL A 436 8.70 11.14 -5.56
C VAL A 436 8.44 12.55 -6.04
N ALA A 437 9.41 13.19 -6.68
CA ALA A 437 9.30 14.59 -7.10
C ALA A 437 8.70 15.49 -5.99
N ALA A 438 9.24 15.42 -4.77
CA ALA A 438 8.68 16.10 -3.59
C ALA A 438 8.54 17.63 -3.72
N ALA A 439 9.16 18.23 -4.74
CA ALA A 439 9.02 19.65 -5.08
C ALA A 439 7.85 19.95 -6.03
N ASP A 440 7.11 18.94 -6.48
CA ASP A 440 5.92 19.13 -7.30
C ASP A 440 4.82 19.79 -6.47
N GLU A 441 4.30 20.92 -6.96
CA GLU A 441 3.29 21.72 -6.25
C GLU A 441 1.90 21.03 -6.19
N GLY A 442 1.71 19.96 -6.95
CA GLY A 442 0.47 19.14 -6.94
C GLY A 442 0.33 18.23 -5.72
N TRP A 443 1.41 18.05 -4.92
CA TRP A 443 1.30 17.33 -3.65
C TRP A 443 0.49 18.14 -2.64
N ILE A 444 -0.60 17.57 -2.18
CA ILE A 444 -1.42 18.12 -1.09
C ILE A 444 -1.52 17.12 0.05
N ILE A 445 -1.74 17.62 1.25
CA ILE A 445 -2.14 16.79 2.40
C ILE A 445 -3.66 16.76 2.42
N ASN A 446 -4.26 15.57 2.36
CA ASN A 446 -5.71 15.42 2.49
C ASN A 446 -6.16 15.53 3.96
N GLY A 447 -7.46 15.53 4.22
CA GLY A 447 -8.01 15.67 5.57
C GLY A 447 -7.62 14.54 6.54
N SER A 448 -7.13 13.40 6.05
CA SER A 448 -6.59 12.31 6.89
C SER A 448 -5.08 12.43 7.16
N GLY A 449 -4.41 13.48 6.67
CA GLY A 449 -2.98 13.70 6.82
C GLY A 449 -2.09 12.98 5.80
N ARG A 450 -2.65 12.34 4.76
CA ARG A 450 -1.90 11.66 3.71
C ARG A 450 -1.54 12.61 2.56
N LEU A 451 -0.32 12.47 2.04
CA LEU A 451 0.09 13.14 0.81
C LEU A 451 -0.54 12.45 -0.39
N VAL A 452 -1.13 13.24 -1.30
CA VAL A 452 -1.72 12.75 -2.54
C VAL A 452 -1.55 13.78 -3.66
N ASN A 453 -1.37 13.31 -4.90
CA ASN A 453 -1.15 14.14 -6.08
C ASN A 453 -1.97 13.60 -7.27
N GLU A 454 -2.45 14.44 -8.17
CA GLU A 454 -3.21 14.01 -9.36
C GLU A 454 -2.36 13.19 -10.35
N PHE A 455 -1.03 13.39 -10.40
CA PHE A 455 -0.10 12.73 -11.32
C PHE A 455 0.60 11.51 -10.73
N TYR A 456 0.65 11.40 -9.40
CA TYR A 456 1.39 10.35 -8.71
C TYR A 456 0.51 9.47 -7.83
N GLY A 457 -0.79 9.79 -7.69
CA GLY A 457 -1.64 9.16 -6.69
C GLY A 457 -1.07 9.35 -5.29
N TYR A 458 -0.95 8.26 -4.53
CA TYR A 458 -0.29 8.24 -3.21
C TYR A 458 1.24 8.12 -3.31
N GLY A 459 1.76 7.88 -4.51
CA GLY A 459 3.20 7.85 -4.78
C GLY A 459 3.66 6.65 -5.60
N LEU A 460 4.96 6.50 -5.64
CA LEU A 460 5.64 5.41 -6.34
C LEU A 460 5.58 4.13 -5.50
N ILE A 461 5.17 3.04 -6.11
CA ILE A 461 5.12 1.72 -5.47
C ILE A 461 6.49 1.28 -4.92
N ASP A 462 6.50 0.71 -3.71
CA ASP A 462 7.69 0.21 -3.02
C ASP A 462 7.50 -1.25 -2.61
N ALA A 463 8.17 -2.16 -3.30
CA ALA A 463 7.99 -3.59 -3.08
C ALA A 463 8.43 -4.04 -1.68
N LEU A 464 9.56 -3.52 -1.18
CA LEU A 464 10.02 -3.88 0.16
C LEU A 464 9.06 -3.42 1.25
N ALA A 465 8.62 -2.16 1.19
CA ALA A 465 7.68 -1.63 2.18
C ALA A 465 6.34 -2.37 2.12
N ALA A 466 5.84 -2.64 0.90
CA ALA A 466 4.58 -3.33 0.69
C ALA A 466 4.60 -4.78 1.22
N VAL A 467 5.63 -5.58 0.91
CA VAL A 467 5.72 -6.95 1.43
C VAL A 467 5.92 -6.99 2.93
N THR A 468 6.71 -6.05 3.47
CA THR A 468 6.96 -5.97 4.93
C THR A 468 5.68 -5.66 5.70
N LEU A 469 4.86 -4.75 5.17
CA LEU A 469 3.56 -4.43 5.77
C LEU A 469 2.56 -5.58 5.59
N ALA A 470 2.59 -6.26 4.42
CA ALA A 470 1.72 -7.38 4.10
C ALA A 470 1.92 -8.59 5.04
N GLU A 471 3.16 -8.86 5.51
CA GLU A 471 3.48 -10.01 6.39
C GLU A 471 2.60 -10.08 7.64
N ASP A 472 2.42 -8.94 8.30
CA ASP A 472 1.71 -8.85 9.58
C ASP A 472 0.40 -8.04 9.46
N TRP A 473 -0.14 -7.91 8.22
CA TRP A 473 -1.36 -7.12 7.96
C TRP A 473 -2.58 -7.74 8.64
N GLU A 474 -3.29 -6.92 9.40
CA GLU A 474 -4.62 -7.28 9.91
C GLU A 474 -5.67 -6.86 8.86
N PRO A 475 -6.55 -7.77 8.43
CA PRO A 475 -7.54 -7.46 7.39
C PRO A 475 -8.41 -6.26 7.78
N VAL A 476 -8.64 -5.37 6.82
CA VAL A 476 -9.58 -4.26 7.02
C VAL A 476 -10.98 -4.78 7.35
N SER A 477 -11.72 -4.01 8.13
CA SER A 477 -13.10 -4.36 8.49
C SER A 477 -14.00 -4.45 7.25
N GLN A 478 -15.15 -5.09 7.41
CA GLN A 478 -16.14 -5.19 6.34
C GLN A 478 -16.44 -3.80 5.75
N GLU A 479 -16.52 -3.74 4.41
CA GLU A 479 -16.90 -2.53 3.72
C GLU A 479 -18.29 -2.06 4.14
N ILE A 480 -18.42 -0.78 4.35
CA ILE A 480 -19.68 -0.08 4.45
C ILE A 480 -19.75 1.02 3.39
N SER A 481 -20.94 1.43 3.06
CA SER A 481 -21.19 2.50 2.09
C SER A 481 -22.23 3.46 2.64
N GLY A 482 -22.07 4.74 2.28
CA GLY A 482 -23.01 5.79 2.56
C GLY A 482 -23.36 6.57 1.29
N SER A 483 -24.41 7.37 1.33
CA SER A 483 -24.86 8.18 0.21
C SER A 483 -25.57 9.44 0.64
N SER A 484 -25.38 10.53 -0.08
CA SER A 484 -26.22 11.74 0.06
C SER A 484 -27.66 11.51 -0.41
N GLY A 485 -27.96 10.37 -1.07
CA GLY A 485 -29.10 10.24 -1.93
C GLY A 485 -29.03 11.17 -3.14
N VAL A 486 -30.01 11.05 -4.04
CA VAL A 486 -30.07 11.88 -5.25
C VAL A 486 -30.58 13.29 -4.91
N VAL A 487 -29.69 14.27 -5.04
CA VAL A 487 -30.01 15.69 -4.86
C VAL A 487 -30.43 16.27 -6.22
N GLN A 488 -31.65 16.79 -6.31
CA GLN A 488 -32.17 17.47 -7.51
C GLN A 488 -31.67 18.89 -7.52
N VAL A 489 -30.83 19.23 -8.51
CA VAL A 489 -30.25 20.56 -8.68
C VAL A 489 -31.15 21.44 -9.55
N ASN A 490 -31.49 20.95 -10.74
CA ASN A 490 -32.39 21.60 -11.70
C ASN A 490 -32.03 23.08 -11.97
N MET A 491 -30.74 23.34 -12.24
CA MET A 491 -30.21 24.69 -12.49
C MET A 491 -29.48 24.77 -13.81
N SER A 492 -29.61 25.90 -14.52
CA SER A 492 -28.74 26.20 -15.65
C SER A 492 -27.37 26.62 -15.16
N VAL A 493 -26.32 26.04 -15.71
CA VAL A 493 -24.94 26.48 -15.50
C VAL A 493 -24.67 27.65 -16.47
N PRO A 494 -24.11 28.77 -15.99
CA PRO A 494 -23.81 29.91 -16.86
C PRO A 494 -22.81 29.53 -17.95
N ASP A 495 -23.16 29.80 -19.21
CA ASP A 495 -22.33 29.57 -20.38
C ASP A 495 -21.06 30.44 -20.30
N ASN A 496 -19.92 29.91 -20.76
CA ASN A 496 -18.59 30.54 -20.79
C ASN A 496 -18.21 31.20 -19.44
N SER A 497 -18.43 30.49 -18.34
CA SER A 497 -18.24 31.02 -17.00
C SER A 497 -17.35 30.10 -16.14
N ALA A 498 -16.11 30.52 -15.92
CA ALA A 498 -15.18 29.76 -15.05
C ALA A 498 -15.65 29.65 -13.58
N SER A 499 -16.54 30.52 -13.11
CA SER A 499 -17.11 30.42 -11.76
C SER A 499 -18.14 29.30 -11.64
N GLY A 500 -18.93 29.06 -12.69
CA GLY A 500 -19.99 28.06 -12.72
C GLY A 500 -21.01 28.22 -11.61
N ILE A 501 -21.57 27.10 -11.17
CA ILE A 501 -22.43 27.00 -9.98
C ILE A 501 -21.87 25.96 -9.01
N SER A 502 -22.00 26.21 -7.71
CA SER A 502 -21.64 25.30 -6.65
C SER A 502 -22.86 24.98 -5.79
N ILE A 503 -22.95 23.76 -5.35
CA ILE A 503 -23.97 23.35 -4.36
C ILE A 503 -23.31 22.60 -3.21
N ASP A 504 -23.95 22.71 -2.07
CA ASP A 504 -23.61 21.96 -0.86
C ASP A 504 -24.48 20.71 -0.80
N VAL A 505 -23.83 19.56 -0.60
CA VAL A 505 -24.46 18.25 -0.58
C VAL A 505 -24.14 17.60 0.78
N PRO A 506 -25.10 17.45 1.69
CA PRO A 506 -24.86 16.79 2.96
C PRO A 506 -24.74 15.27 2.77
N VAL A 507 -23.79 14.66 3.46
CA VAL A 507 -23.67 13.21 3.66
C VAL A 507 -23.71 12.96 5.16
N ASP A 508 -24.72 12.21 5.61
CA ASP A 508 -24.92 11.93 7.03
C ASP A 508 -24.27 10.61 7.47
N ASP A 509 -23.97 9.73 6.52
CA ASP A 509 -23.31 8.44 6.79
C ASP A 509 -21.84 8.64 7.19
N THR A 510 -21.43 7.95 8.24
CA THR A 510 -20.08 8.03 8.79
C THR A 510 -19.23 6.89 8.30
N VAL A 511 -18.46 7.13 7.25
CA VAL A 511 -17.55 6.18 6.61
C VAL A 511 -16.12 6.72 6.67
N ARG A 512 -15.15 5.89 7.04
CA ARG A 512 -13.72 6.16 6.80
C ARG A 512 -13.44 5.81 5.36
N ILE A 513 -13.26 6.83 4.55
CA ILE A 513 -13.29 6.76 3.09
C ILE A 513 -12.11 5.96 2.52
N GLU A 514 -12.40 5.06 1.59
CA GLU A 514 -11.47 4.45 0.65
C GLU A 514 -11.69 5.02 -0.76
N SER A 515 -12.94 5.23 -1.14
CA SER A 515 -13.29 5.86 -2.41
C SER A 515 -14.58 6.66 -2.31
N VAL A 516 -14.68 7.67 -3.17
CA VAL A 516 -15.89 8.49 -3.36
C VAL A 516 -16.32 8.38 -4.81
N GLU A 517 -17.59 8.09 -5.05
CA GLU A 517 -18.22 8.15 -6.36
C GLU A 517 -19.18 9.33 -6.43
N VAL A 518 -19.04 10.14 -7.47
CA VAL A 518 -19.95 11.25 -7.79
C VAL A 518 -20.75 10.87 -9.01
N VAL A 519 -22.05 10.64 -8.82
CA VAL A 519 -22.97 10.30 -9.90
C VAL A 519 -23.65 11.57 -10.39
N LEU A 520 -23.43 11.92 -11.65
CA LEU A 520 -23.90 13.16 -12.25
C LEU A 520 -24.89 12.93 -13.38
N SER A 521 -25.97 13.75 -13.40
CA SER A 521 -26.81 13.92 -14.57
C SER A 521 -26.79 15.38 -14.98
N VAL A 522 -26.17 15.64 -16.15
CA VAL A 522 -26.00 16.98 -16.72
C VAL A 522 -26.36 16.92 -18.18
N GLN A 523 -27.32 17.77 -18.61
CA GLN A 523 -27.56 18.03 -20.03
C GLN A 523 -26.56 19.09 -20.50
N ALA A 524 -25.77 18.76 -21.48
CA ALA A 524 -24.78 19.65 -22.08
C ALA A 524 -24.70 19.37 -23.58
N GLY A 525 -24.49 20.39 -24.37
CA GLY A 525 -24.24 20.22 -25.81
C GLY A 525 -22.85 19.68 -26.13
N ALA A 526 -21.91 19.81 -25.17
CA ALA A 526 -20.59 19.22 -25.21
C ALA A 526 -20.09 19.03 -23.78
N VAL A 527 -19.87 17.77 -23.34
CA VAL A 527 -19.37 17.48 -21.98
C VAL A 527 -17.93 17.96 -21.78
N GLY A 528 -17.20 18.17 -22.88
CA GLY A 528 -15.85 18.72 -22.84
C GLY A 528 -15.77 20.20 -22.41
N ASP A 529 -16.88 20.94 -22.39
CA ASP A 529 -16.89 22.32 -21.94
C ASP A 529 -16.89 22.40 -20.39
N LEU A 530 -17.15 21.27 -19.71
CA LEU A 530 -17.39 21.21 -18.28
C LEU A 530 -16.10 21.03 -17.47
N ASP A 531 -15.92 21.91 -16.47
CA ASP A 531 -14.97 21.78 -15.38
C ASP A 531 -15.74 21.38 -14.10
N ILE A 532 -15.44 20.19 -13.55
CA ILE A 532 -16.17 19.60 -12.43
C ILE A 532 -15.21 19.34 -11.28
N ARG A 533 -15.52 19.91 -10.12
CA ARG A 533 -14.70 19.79 -8.92
C ARG A 533 -15.53 19.40 -7.71
N LEU A 534 -15.03 18.44 -6.94
CA LEU A 534 -15.55 18.02 -5.65
C LEU A 534 -14.62 18.53 -4.54
N VAL A 535 -15.20 18.93 -3.39
CA VAL A 535 -14.45 19.28 -2.17
C VAL A 535 -15.11 18.58 -1.00
N SER A 536 -14.31 17.85 -0.20
CA SER A 536 -14.79 17.15 0.99
C SER A 536 -15.07 18.12 2.15
N PRO A 537 -15.75 17.67 3.23
CA PRO A 537 -15.89 18.44 4.47
C PRO A 537 -14.56 18.91 5.06
N ASP A 538 -13.50 18.11 4.93
CA ASP A 538 -12.14 18.42 5.39
C ASP A 538 -11.37 19.37 4.45
N GLY A 539 -11.97 19.77 3.33
CA GLY A 539 -11.39 20.74 2.38
C GLY A 539 -10.52 20.12 1.28
N THR A 540 -10.36 18.81 1.24
CA THR A 540 -9.64 18.14 0.14
C THR A 540 -10.39 18.28 -1.16
N ALA A 541 -9.69 18.69 -2.21
CA ALA A 541 -10.27 18.89 -3.53
C ALA A 541 -9.91 17.78 -4.51
N SER A 542 -10.90 17.35 -5.29
CA SER A 542 -10.76 16.44 -6.43
C SER A 542 -11.23 17.11 -7.70
N GLN A 543 -10.37 17.15 -8.71
CA GLN A 543 -10.74 17.58 -10.06
C GLN A 543 -11.26 16.37 -10.82
N LEU A 544 -12.56 16.31 -11.07
CA LEU A 544 -13.22 15.16 -11.73
C LEU A 544 -13.25 15.32 -13.26
N SER A 545 -13.39 16.56 -13.75
CA SER A 545 -13.32 16.88 -15.18
C SER A 545 -12.70 18.24 -15.38
N ARG A 546 -11.94 18.41 -16.47
CA ARG A 546 -11.42 19.70 -16.93
C ARG A 546 -11.97 20.03 -18.32
N SER A 547 -12.10 21.33 -18.61
CA SER A 547 -12.50 21.76 -19.97
C SER A 547 -11.49 21.27 -21.01
N ARG A 548 -11.99 20.60 -22.04
CA ARG A 548 -11.23 19.95 -23.11
C ARG A 548 -12.03 19.87 -24.42
N ILE A 549 -11.48 19.26 -25.45
CA ILE A 549 -12.21 19.00 -26.70
C ILE A 549 -12.90 17.64 -26.58
N ASP A 550 -14.18 17.69 -26.23
CA ASP A 550 -15.04 16.51 -26.20
C ASP A 550 -16.47 16.91 -26.59
N PRO A 551 -16.87 16.65 -27.86
CA PRO A 551 -18.17 17.10 -28.37
C PRO A 551 -19.32 16.16 -28.01
N GLN A 552 -19.10 15.19 -27.15
CA GLN A 552 -20.16 14.26 -26.72
C GLN A 552 -21.21 14.99 -25.87
N ASP A 553 -22.46 14.57 -26.02
CA ASP A 553 -23.60 15.18 -25.33
C ASP A 553 -23.82 14.48 -23.98
N ASN A 554 -24.17 15.25 -22.97
CA ASN A 554 -24.79 14.84 -21.71
C ASN A 554 -24.03 13.80 -20.88
N PHE A 555 -23.96 14.03 -19.60
CA PHE A 555 -23.72 12.99 -18.61
C PHE A 555 -25.08 12.48 -18.08
N VAL A 556 -25.30 11.18 -18.13
CA VAL A 556 -26.55 10.55 -17.68
C VAL A 556 -26.22 9.47 -16.65
N ASN A 557 -26.41 9.79 -15.36
CA ASN A 557 -25.98 8.96 -14.25
C ASN A 557 -24.52 8.51 -14.39
N THR A 558 -23.69 9.42 -14.88
CA THR A 558 -22.26 9.19 -15.11
C THR A 558 -21.52 9.21 -13.78
N VAL A 559 -20.69 8.20 -13.55
CA VAL A 559 -19.92 8.04 -12.32
C VAL A 559 -18.51 8.58 -12.52
N PHE A 560 -18.09 9.46 -11.61
CA PHE A 560 -16.70 9.88 -11.45
C PHE A 560 -16.20 9.37 -10.11
N THR A 561 -15.04 8.74 -10.09
CA THR A 561 -14.44 8.19 -8.87
C THR A 561 -13.29 9.08 -8.38
N SER A 562 -13.16 9.21 -7.07
CA SER A 562 -11.99 9.82 -6.44
C SER A 562 -11.49 8.96 -5.29
N VAL A 563 -10.18 8.73 -5.25
CA VAL A 563 -9.47 8.10 -4.13
C VAL A 563 -8.71 9.12 -3.28
N ARG A 564 -8.75 10.41 -3.65
CA ARG A 564 -7.98 11.48 -2.99
C ARG A 564 -8.39 11.73 -1.53
N HIS A 565 -9.60 11.30 -1.16
CA HIS A 565 -10.19 11.44 0.17
C HIS A 565 -9.90 10.23 1.09
N TRP A 566 -8.96 9.37 0.74
CA TRP A 566 -8.65 8.15 1.49
C TRP A 566 -8.33 8.44 2.95
N GLY A 567 -9.06 7.78 3.85
CA GLY A 567 -8.90 7.92 5.30
C GLY A 567 -9.66 9.09 5.93
N GLU A 568 -10.25 10.02 5.14
CA GLU A 568 -11.13 11.09 5.66
C GLU A 568 -12.44 10.52 6.17
N ARG A 569 -13.17 11.31 6.96
CA ARG A 569 -14.54 11.01 7.34
C ARG A 569 -15.50 11.55 6.29
N SER A 570 -16.55 10.81 6.02
CA SER A 570 -17.53 11.17 4.99
C SER A 570 -18.61 12.14 5.47
N ASP A 571 -18.94 12.12 6.78
CA ASP A 571 -20.02 12.89 7.35
C ASP A 571 -19.71 14.40 7.31
N GLY A 572 -20.67 15.17 6.81
CA GLY A 572 -20.53 16.61 6.68
C GLY A 572 -21.03 17.16 5.35
N ILE A 573 -20.61 18.38 5.05
CA ILE A 573 -21.05 19.11 3.85
C ILE A 573 -19.99 19.01 2.78
N TRP A 574 -20.31 18.30 1.71
CA TRP A 574 -19.52 18.25 0.49
C TRP A 574 -19.93 19.40 -0.42
N ASN A 575 -18.96 20.01 -1.09
CA ASN A 575 -19.22 21.03 -2.11
C ASN A 575 -18.86 20.48 -3.49
N ILE A 576 -19.79 20.57 -4.42
CA ILE A 576 -19.54 20.23 -5.82
C ILE A 576 -19.81 21.45 -6.70
N ARG A 577 -18.88 21.71 -7.62
CA ARG A 577 -18.95 22.79 -8.58
C ARG A 577 -18.95 22.24 -10.00
N ILE A 578 -19.84 22.78 -10.84
CA ILE A 578 -19.80 22.61 -12.29
C ILE A 578 -19.70 23.99 -12.95
N ALA A 579 -18.71 24.16 -13.81
CA ALA A 579 -18.51 25.37 -14.62
C ALA A 579 -18.49 24.97 -16.09
N ASP A 580 -19.23 25.72 -16.93
CA ASP A 580 -19.17 25.64 -18.38
C ASP A 580 -18.19 26.70 -18.86
N GLN A 581 -17.04 26.26 -19.40
CA GLN A 581 -15.92 27.16 -19.70
C GLN A 581 -15.80 27.53 -21.19
N ARG A 582 -16.78 27.16 -22.04
CA ARG A 582 -16.78 27.46 -23.48
C ARG A 582 -18.09 28.03 -23.91
N GLU A 583 -18.06 28.78 -25.02
CA GLU A 583 -19.22 29.44 -25.60
C GLU A 583 -20.10 28.46 -26.41
N PHE A 584 -21.38 28.77 -26.51
CA PHE A 584 -22.38 28.23 -27.45
C PHE A 584 -23.08 26.93 -27.07
N ASN A 585 -22.83 26.33 -25.93
CA ASN A 585 -23.52 25.12 -25.51
C ASN A 585 -24.26 25.35 -24.18
N ASP A 586 -25.58 25.24 -24.19
CA ASP A 586 -26.37 25.36 -22.99
C ASP A 586 -26.11 24.15 -22.08
N THR A 587 -25.82 24.42 -20.82
CA THR A 587 -25.63 23.39 -19.78
C THR A 587 -26.70 23.50 -18.71
N PHE A 588 -27.35 22.35 -18.41
CA PHE A 588 -28.37 22.22 -17.36
C PHE A 588 -28.02 21.07 -16.43
N TRP A 589 -27.71 21.39 -15.17
CA TRP A 589 -27.41 20.41 -14.13
C TRP A 589 -28.69 19.88 -13.52
N GLN A 590 -28.99 18.60 -13.75
CA GLN A 590 -30.23 17.96 -13.28
C GLN A 590 -30.10 17.45 -11.85
N SER A 591 -29.09 16.62 -11.59
CA SER A 591 -28.92 15.97 -10.30
C SER A 591 -27.48 15.56 -10.01
N VAL A 592 -27.21 15.32 -8.74
CA VAL A 592 -25.99 14.72 -8.23
C VAL A 592 -26.31 13.76 -7.09
N GLU A 593 -25.49 12.72 -6.95
CA GLU A 593 -25.44 11.85 -5.78
C GLU A 593 -23.96 11.64 -5.43
N ILE A 594 -23.61 11.77 -4.16
CA ILE A 594 -22.29 11.43 -3.64
C ILE A 594 -22.43 10.10 -2.91
N ARG A 595 -21.64 9.12 -3.31
CA ARG A 595 -21.52 7.80 -2.66
C ARG A 595 -20.14 7.70 -2.06
N VAL A 596 -20.06 7.17 -0.85
CA VAL A 596 -18.82 6.97 -0.12
C VAL A 596 -18.68 5.50 0.26
N HIS A 597 -17.48 4.95 0.11
CA HIS A 597 -17.18 3.55 0.38
C HIS A 597 -15.94 3.45 1.25
N GLY A 598 -15.93 2.52 2.19
CA GLY A 598 -14.78 2.32 3.07
C GLY A 598 -15.12 1.50 4.31
N THR A 599 -14.53 1.85 5.42
CA THR A 599 -14.75 1.18 6.72
C THR A 599 -15.57 2.03 7.66
N ASP A 600 -16.04 1.44 8.76
CA ASP A 600 -16.66 2.20 9.84
C ASP A 600 -15.63 3.19 10.41
N ALA A 601 -15.96 4.47 10.37
CA ALA A 601 -15.11 5.51 10.93
C ALA A 601 -15.20 5.60 12.47
N GLY A 602 -16.10 4.82 13.06
CA GLY A 602 -16.40 4.93 14.47
C GLY A 602 -17.09 6.27 14.82
N PRO A 603 -17.37 6.51 16.07
CA PRO A 603 -17.84 7.83 16.50
C PRO A 603 -16.75 8.86 16.19
N GLY A 604 -17.16 10.00 15.66
CA GLY A 604 -16.26 11.14 15.47
C GLY A 604 -15.82 11.71 16.83
N PRO A 605 -14.91 12.69 16.79
CA PRO A 605 -14.51 13.38 18.01
C PRO A 605 -15.76 13.88 18.75
N CYS A 606 -15.97 13.41 19.96
CA CYS A 606 -17.14 13.77 20.74
C CYS A 606 -17.03 15.16 21.38
N ALA A 607 -15.82 15.68 21.44
CA ALA A 607 -15.50 17.01 21.93
C ALA A 607 -14.19 17.49 21.28
N THR A 608 -13.92 18.79 21.35
CA THR A 608 -12.64 19.34 20.87
C THR A 608 -11.43 18.75 21.60
N ALA A 609 -11.62 18.21 22.80
CA ALA A 609 -10.58 17.53 23.56
C ALA A 609 -10.39 16.04 23.20
N ASP A 610 -11.21 15.49 22.32
CA ASP A 610 -11.12 14.13 21.79
C ASP A 610 -10.19 14.18 20.55
N MET A 611 -8.88 14.18 20.80
CA MET A 611 -7.85 14.50 19.81
C MET A 611 -7.13 13.26 19.26
N ALA A 612 -7.41 12.09 19.81
CA ALA A 612 -6.76 10.83 19.46
C ALA A 612 -7.77 9.71 19.25
N GLU A 613 -7.45 8.74 18.40
CA GLU A 613 -8.24 7.51 18.28
C GLU A 613 -8.05 6.57 19.49
N PRO A 614 -9.12 5.85 19.92
CA PRO A 614 -10.45 5.79 19.29
C PRO A 614 -11.33 7.00 19.69
N PHE A 615 -11.81 7.74 18.70
CA PHE A 615 -12.71 8.87 18.94
C PHE A 615 -14.01 8.44 19.64
N GLY A 616 -14.62 9.36 20.37
CA GLY A 616 -15.79 9.10 21.21
C GLY A 616 -15.46 8.64 22.62
N ILE A 617 -14.17 8.55 22.97
CA ILE A 617 -13.69 8.18 24.30
C ILE A 617 -12.58 9.14 24.69
N LEU A 618 -12.82 9.97 25.69
CA LEU A 618 -11.78 10.85 26.23
C LEU A 618 -10.84 10.04 27.15
N ASP A 619 -9.59 9.89 26.76
CA ASP A 619 -8.61 9.10 27.51
C ASP A 619 -7.20 9.72 27.56
N LEU A 620 -6.22 8.95 27.96
CA LEU A 620 -4.84 9.41 28.07
C LEU A 620 -4.21 9.74 26.70
N ALA A 621 -4.70 9.13 25.61
CA ALA A 621 -4.18 9.39 24.28
C ALA A 621 -4.48 10.83 23.86
N ASP A 622 -5.70 11.34 24.12
CA ASP A 622 -6.08 12.72 23.85
C ASP A 622 -5.21 13.72 24.61
N THR A 623 -4.98 13.43 25.89
CA THR A 623 -4.10 14.27 26.72
C THR A 623 -2.67 14.30 26.15
N LEU A 624 -2.17 13.16 25.63
CA LEU A 624 -0.83 13.10 25.04
C LEU A 624 -0.75 13.87 23.73
N VAL A 625 -1.76 13.76 22.87
CA VAL A 625 -1.85 14.50 21.60
C VAL A 625 -1.92 16.00 21.90
N PHE A 626 -2.79 16.43 22.83
CA PHE A 626 -2.87 17.83 23.24
C PHE A 626 -1.51 18.37 23.75
N VAL A 627 -0.82 17.65 24.63
CA VAL A 627 0.47 18.08 25.19
C VAL A 627 1.52 18.24 24.08
N VAL A 628 1.53 17.33 23.10
CA VAL A 628 2.47 17.43 21.97
C VAL A 628 2.12 18.64 21.09
N ALA A 629 0.86 18.80 20.71
CA ALA A 629 0.37 19.91 19.91
C ALA A 629 0.67 21.27 20.60
N PHE A 630 0.37 21.38 21.89
CA PHE A 630 0.66 22.58 22.68
C PHE A 630 2.17 22.89 22.74
N GLN A 631 3.03 21.88 22.92
CA GLN A 631 4.48 22.07 22.94
C GLN A 631 5.09 22.43 21.60
N THR A 632 4.43 22.09 20.51
CA THR A 632 4.85 22.39 19.12
C THR A 632 4.16 23.63 18.56
N GLU A 633 3.33 24.31 19.36
CA GLU A 633 2.53 25.46 18.96
C GLU A 633 1.64 25.13 17.74
N ASP A 634 1.08 23.91 17.72
CA ASP A 634 0.16 23.48 16.69
C ASP A 634 -1.24 24.05 16.95
N ALA A 635 -1.88 24.55 15.89
CA ALA A 635 -3.19 25.20 15.97
C ALA A 635 -4.28 24.31 16.58
N SER A 636 -4.15 22.99 16.55
CA SER A 636 -5.08 22.05 17.18
C SER A 636 -5.10 22.14 18.71
N ALA A 637 -4.08 22.73 19.33
CA ALA A 637 -4.02 22.97 20.78
C ALA A 637 -4.34 24.40 21.19
N ASP A 638 -4.75 25.25 20.27
CA ASP A 638 -5.17 26.65 20.51
C ASP A 638 -6.67 26.71 20.84
N PHE A 639 -6.99 26.37 22.08
CA PHE A 639 -8.36 26.18 22.56
C PHE A 639 -9.04 27.45 23.05
N ALA A 640 -8.29 28.52 23.34
CA ALA A 640 -8.82 29.73 23.94
C ALA A 640 -8.26 31.02 23.33
N ALA A 641 -9.05 32.07 23.35
CA ALA A 641 -8.61 33.39 22.88
C ALA A 641 -7.64 34.07 23.86
N PRO A 642 -6.59 34.77 23.38
CA PRO A 642 -6.40 35.15 21.96
C PRO A 642 -5.77 34.05 21.11
N PHE A 643 -6.43 33.63 20.06
CA PHE A 643 -5.96 32.58 19.17
C PHE A 643 -4.58 32.93 18.55
N GLY A 644 -3.72 31.94 18.41
CA GLY A 644 -2.33 32.08 18.00
C GLY A 644 -1.37 32.36 19.16
N VAL A 645 -1.83 32.28 20.41
CA VAL A 645 -1.01 32.43 21.63
C VAL A 645 -1.24 31.23 22.53
N PHE A 646 -0.27 30.33 22.58
CA PHE A 646 -0.35 29.10 23.39
C PHE A 646 -0.03 29.40 24.86
N ASP A 647 -1.05 29.47 25.72
CA ASP A 647 -0.92 29.84 27.12
C ASP A 647 -1.72 28.94 28.08
N GLU A 648 -1.76 29.29 29.38
CA GLU A 648 -2.48 28.52 30.40
C GLU A 648 -4.00 28.45 30.17
N LYS A 649 -4.57 29.33 29.32
CA LYS A 649 -5.99 29.34 29.03
C LYS A 649 -6.36 28.19 28.09
N ASP A 650 -5.47 27.85 27.13
CA ASP A 650 -5.65 26.71 26.26
C ASP A 650 -5.65 25.41 27.05
N ILE A 651 -4.71 25.29 27.98
CA ILE A 651 -4.66 24.15 28.91
C ILE A 651 -5.94 24.07 29.73
N GLY A 652 -6.39 25.23 30.24
CA GLY A 652 -7.64 25.31 31.01
C GLY A 652 -8.88 24.96 30.18
N ALA A 653 -8.94 25.41 28.95
CA ALA A 653 -10.03 25.11 28.00
C ALA A 653 -10.04 23.63 27.61
N PHE A 654 -8.89 23.05 27.28
CA PHE A 654 -8.76 21.61 27.03
C PHE A 654 -9.23 20.77 28.23
N VAL A 655 -8.71 21.06 29.44
CA VAL A 655 -9.08 20.33 30.66
C VAL A 655 -10.57 20.44 30.94
N THR A 656 -11.15 21.62 30.73
CA THR A 656 -12.61 21.84 30.93
C THR A 656 -13.42 20.98 29.95
N THR A 657 -13.06 20.97 28.68
CA THR A 657 -13.73 20.15 27.65
C THR A 657 -13.55 18.66 27.93
N PHE A 658 -12.33 18.25 28.32
CA PHE A 658 -12.00 16.86 28.65
C PHE A 658 -12.81 16.33 29.87
N ILE A 659 -12.96 17.17 30.92
CA ILE A 659 -13.73 16.79 32.13
C ILE A 659 -15.24 16.73 31.85
N ASN A 660 -15.75 17.59 30.98
CA ASN A 660 -17.18 17.60 30.64
C ASN A 660 -17.61 16.34 29.86
N GLY A 661 -16.63 15.64 29.27
CA GLY A 661 -16.90 14.36 28.62
C GLY A 661 -17.55 14.47 27.26
N CYS A 662 -17.88 13.31 26.71
CA CYS A 662 -18.70 13.15 25.52
C CYS A 662 -20.19 13.06 25.96
N GLU A 663 -21.02 14.03 25.64
CA GLU A 663 -22.46 13.97 25.87
C GLU A 663 -23.21 13.25 24.74
#